data_52b8c21db56e15bc4483cfdf01290d9f
#
_entry.id   52b8c21db56e15bc4483cfdf01290d9f
#
_cell.length_a   1.000
_cell.length_b   1.000
_cell.length_c   1.000
_cell.angle_alpha   90.00
_cell.angle_beta   90.00
_cell.angle_gamma   90.00
#
_symmetry.space_group_name_H-M   'P 1'
#
loop_
_entity.id
_entity.type
_entity.pdbx_description
1 polymer ?
#
loop_
_entity_poly.entity_id
_entity_poly.type
_entity_poly.pdbx_seq_one_letter_code
_entity_poly.pdbx_strand_id
1 'polypeptide(L)'
;MNKYIEVKGARVNNLKNIDVKIPQGDFVAITGVSGSGKSSLAFDTLYAEGQRRYVESLSAYARQFLGRMSKPEVDIIKGLPPAIAIEQKVIARNPRSTVGTSTEIYEYLRLLYARIGRTYSPISGEEVKHHSVEDVIERVKTYPEGTKFCILSPLHVVEGRSQEAQLEMEMQEGYSRIYVNGEFIRIEDWLEEHPVNEADKQQKDKKKPSDEKEKAEVYLVIDRMSVENSKDAISRLTDSCETAFYEGDGTLRLMILPAKLSYTFSTRFEADGIRFEEPNDNMFSFNSPLGACPTCEGFGSVIGIDEKLVIPDSGLSVYDGCVQCWHGDKMEAWKEEFCRRAAQDDFPIFKPYFELSKQEKECLWKGLPSDRKKDIHDRVCIDSFFQMVKENQYKIQYRVMMSRYRGKTVCPECRGTRLKKEASWVKIGGRAITDLVDMPIVELKQWFDKLQLTEHEKDVSKRLITEITHRLQFLLDVGLGYLTLNRQSNTLSGGESQRINLTTSLGSSLVGSLYILDEPSIGLHSRDTDRLIHVLKELQALGNTVVVVEHDEEIMRAADYLIDVGPDAGRLGGEIVFQGKVSDIKRIDPTGKDKEGNAESKKLLSEYPKSHTIQYLTGAEMIPTPTSRRPWNMAIELKGARMNNLKGINVRFPLNVLTVVTGVSGSGKSSLVKGILYPAMKRRLDEVADVPGEYSSLGGDWKQIKHVEFVDQNPIGKSTRSNPATYVKAYDEIRKLFADQPLAKQMGFSPQFFSFNIDGGRCEECKGAGVITVEMQFMADLVLECEACHGQRFKREILDVQFHGKNINDVLNMTVSEAIQFFTEHKRRAIVNKLKPLEDVGLGYIKLGQNSSTLSGGENQRVKLAYFIGQEQQEQTLFIFDEPTTGLHFHDIKRLLKAFHALIERGHSILVIEHNLDVIKCADHVIDLGPDGGDKGGRLVIAGTPEEVANCKESLTGQYLRRGSLS
;
A
#
# COMPACT_ATOMS: atom_id res chain seq x y z
N MET A 1 -2.55 -42.53 8.25
CA MET A 1 -2.13 -41.19 7.75
C MET A 1 -0.61 -41.12 7.86
N ASN A 2 0.09 -40.65 6.82
CA ASN A 2 1.53 -40.39 6.90
C ASN A 2 1.76 -39.29 7.94
N LYS A 3 2.57 -39.53 8.97
CA LYS A 3 2.90 -38.52 9.98
C LYS A 3 3.90 -37.47 9.47
N TYR A 4 4.47 -37.68 8.29
CA TYR A 4 5.53 -36.87 7.72
C TYR A 4 5.31 -36.62 6.23
N ILE A 5 5.73 -35.46 5.76
CA ILE A 5 6.03 -35.18 4.36
C ILE A 5 7.47 -35.68 4.16
N GLU A 6 7.66 -36.65 3.31
CA GLU A 6 8.99 -37.23 3.03
C GLU A 6 9.48 -36.77 1.65
N VAL A 7 10.59 -36.06 1.62
CA VAL A 7 11.32 -35.67 0.41
C VAL A 7 12.58 -36.50 0.33
N LYS A 8 12.83 -37.14 -0.80
CA LYS A 8 14.04 -37.93 -1.02
C LYS A 8 14.70 -37.50 -2.32
N GLY A 9 16.01 -37.32 -2.27
CA GLY A 9 16.84 -37.04 -3.43
C GLY A 9 16.57 -35.67 -4.08
N ALA A 10 16.32 -34.61 -3.30
CA ALA A 10 16.11 -33.28 -3.85
C ALA A 10 17.43 -32.67 -4.36
N ARG A 11 17.44 -32.25 -5.64
CA ARG A 11 18.62 -31.73 -6.35
C ARG A 11 18.37 -30.39 -7.04
N VAL A 12 17.27 -29.75 -6.69
CA VAL A 12 16.87 -28.45 -7.29
C VAL A 12 17.89 -27.37 -6.94
N ASN A 13 18.35 -26.62 -7.93
CA ASN A 13 19.36 -25.56 -7.81
C ASN A 13 20.67 -26.05 -7.16
N ASN A 14 20.97 -25.59 -5.93
CA ASN A 14 22.18 -25.94 -5.19
C ASN A 14 21.99 -27.11 -4.20
N LEU A 15 20.81 -27.70 -4.11
CA LEU A 15 20.57 -28.83 -3.21
C LEU A 15 21.36 -30.09 -3.62
N LYS A 16 22.04 -30.73 -2.67
CA LYS A 16 22.97 -31.82 -2.88
C LYS A 16 22.35 -33.21 -2.60
N ASN A 17 21.31 -33.57 -3.35
CA ASN A 17 20.64 -34.88 -3.22
C ASN A 17 20.18 -35.15 -1.78
N ILE A 18 19.44 -34.17 -1.21
CA ILE A 18 19.06 -34.18 0.21
C ILE A 18 17.78 -34.97 0.47
N ASP A 19 17.73 -35.58 1.63
CA ASP A 19 16.55 -36.24 2.19
C ASP A 19 16.03 -35.47 3.40
N VAL A 20 14.74 -35.16 3.39
CA VAL A 20 14.11 -34.35 4.44
C VAL A 20 12.78 -34.96 4.87
N LYS A 21 12.50 -34.93 6.18
CA LYS A 21 11.21 -35.33 6.79
C LYS A 21 10.59 -34.14 7.52
N ILE A 22 9.44 -33.71 7.09
CA ILE A 22 8.71 -32.61 7.68
C ILE A 22 7.50 -33.19 8.42
N PRO A 23 7.36 -32.98 9.73
CA PRO A 23 6.18 -33.44 10.49
C PRO A 23 4.92 -32.74 9.98
N GLN A 24 3.84 -33.50 9.79
CA GLN A 24 2.54 -32.93 9.42
C GLN A 24 1.82 -32.42 10.68
N GLY A 25 1.19 -31.25 10.55
CA GLY A 25 0.48 -30.61 11.66
C GLY A 25 1.39 -29.79 12.59
N ASP A 26 2.69 -29.74 12.33
CA ASP A 26 3.66 -28.98 13.13
C ASP A 26 3.95 -27.60 12.47
N PHE A 27 4.44 -26.71 13.30
CA PHE A 27 5.05 -25.44 12.87
C PHE A 27 6.55 -25.66 12.66
N VAL A 28 7.01 -25.60 11.41
CA VAL A 28 8.37 -25.94 11.00
C VAL A 28 9.09 -24.70 10.47
N ALA A 29 10.27 -24.41 11.00
CA ALA A 29 11.14 -23.36 10.48
C ALA A 29 12.26 -23.97 9.63
N ILE A 30 12.42 -23.47 8.39
CA ILE A 30 13.56 -23.75 7.50
C ILE A 30 14.51 -22.55 7.57
N THR A 31 15.72 -22.78 8.02
CA THR A 31 16.73 -21.73 8.25
C THR A 31 18.08 -22.06 7.58
N GLY A 32 19.06 -21.21 7.76
CA GLY A 32 20.42 -21.32 7.24
C GLY A 32 20.95 -20.03 6.64
N VAL A 33 22.21 -19.97 6.30
CA VAL A 33 22.83 -18.77 5.72
C VAL A 33 22.15 -18.34 4.40
N SER A 34 22.30 -17.07 4.03
CA SER A 34 21.74 -16.56 2.77
C SER A 34 22.34 -17.32 1.58
N GLY A 35 21.50 -17.78 0.64
CA GLY A 35 21.94 -18.59 -0.51
C GLY A 35 22.28 -20.06 -0.21
N SER A 36 21.95 -20.60 0.95
CA SER A 36 22.20 -22.01 1.31
C SER A 36 21.28 -23.02 0.62
N GLY A 37 20.13 -22.59 0.06
CA GLY A 37 19.15 -23.46 -0.61
C GLY A 37 17.80 -23.60 0.09
N LYS A 38 17.50 -22.76 1.09
CA LYS A 38 16.22 -22.75 1.82
C LYS A 38 15.01 -22.61 0.91
N SER A 39 15.02 -21.57 0.05
CA SER A 39 13.94 -21.31 -0.89
C SER A 39 13.85 -22.41 -1.96
N SER A 40 14.99 -23.01 -2.34
CA SER A 40 15.01 -24.17 -3.27
C SER A 40 14.30 -25.38 -2.68
N LEU A 41 14.41 -25.61 -1.36
CA LEU A 41 13.68 -26.67 -0.67
C LEU A 41 12.20 -26.32 -0.51
N ALA A 42 11.89 -25.13 0.00
CA ALA A 42 10.54 -24.72 0.37
C ALA A 42 9.66 -24.42 -0.87
N PHE A 43 10.14 -23.59 -1.78
CA PHE A 43 9.37 -23.11 -2.93
C PHE A 43 9.61 -23.92 -4.19
N ASP A 44 10.86 -24.09 -4.61
CA ASP A 44 11.18 -24.76 -5.87
C ASP A 44 11.02 -26.29 -5.80
N THR A 45 10.94 -26.88 -4.59
CA THR A 45 10.71 -28.32 -4.39
C THR A 45 9.32 -28.62 -3.85
N LEU A 46 9.00 -28.19 -2.60
CA LEU A 46 7.73 -28.56 -1.94
C LEU A 46 6.53 -27.88 -2.58
N TYR A 47 6.57 -26.54 -2.71
CA TYR A 47 5.46 -25.79 -3.29
C TYR A 47 5.27 -26.12 -4.77
N ALA A 48 6.35 -26.15 -5.55
CA ALA A 48 6.29 -26.46 -6.98
C ALA A 48 5.65 -27.83 -7.26
N GLU A 49 5.98 -28.85 -6.47
CA GLU A 49 5.36 -30.17 -6.60
C GLU A 49 3.90 -30.18 -6.13
N GLY A 50 3.58 -29.45 -5.06
CA GLY A 50 2.19 -29.28 -4.59
C GLY A 50 1.32 -28.61 -5.64
N GLN A 51 1.80 -27.54 -6.25
CA GLN A 51 1.13 -26.81 -7.32
C GLN A 51 0.98 -27.68 -8.58
N ARG A 52 2.03 -28.41 -8.96
CA ARG A 52 1.99 -29.34 -10.10
C ARG A 52 0.90 -30.40 -9.92
N ARG A 53 0.82 -31.04 -8.75
CA ARG A 53 -0.23 -32.04 -8.44
C ARG A 53 -1.62 -31.43 -8.46
N TYR A 54 -1.77 -30.20 -7.95
CA TYR A 54 -3.06 -29.49 -8.01
C TYR A 54 -3.49 -29.24 -9.46
N VAL A 55 -2.58 -28.70 -10.30
CA VAL A 55 -2.86 -28.47 -11.73
C VAL A 55 -3.16 -29.77 -12.47
N GLU A 56 -2.48 -30.86 -12.18
CA GLU A 56 -2.78 -32.18 -12.77
C GLU A 56 -4.15 -32.72 -12.38
N SER A 57 -4.69 -32.33 -11.24
CA SER A 57 -6.04 -32.71 -10.78
C SER A 57 -7.16 -31.94 -11.51
N LEU A 58 -6.84 -30.83 -12.18
CA LEU A 58 -7.81 -30.00 -12.91
C LEU A 58 -8.25 -30.66 -14.24
N SER A 59 -9.34 -30.14 -14.81
CA SER A 59 -9.85 -30.61 -16.12
C SER A 59 -8.80 -30.41 -17.23
N ALA A 60 -8.90 -31.24 -18.30
CA ALA A 60 -8.00 -31.14 -19.48
C ALA A 60 -8.05 -29.73 -20.10
N TYR A 61 -9.21 -29.07 -20.09
CA TYR A 61 -9.36 -27.71 -20.57
C TYR A 61 -8.58 -26.69 -19.72
N ALA A 62 -8.71 -26.73 -18.41
CA ALA A 62 -7.96 -25.85 -17.51
C ALA A 62 -6.43 -26.04 -17.62
N ARG A 63 -5.98 -27.28 -17.76
CA ARG A 63 -4.56 -27.60 -17.99
C ARG A 63 -3.98 -27.04 -19.29
N GLN A 64 -4.79 -26.91 -20.33
CA GLN A 64 -4.36 -26.33 -21.60
C GLN A 64 -4.01 -24.83 -21.46
N PHE A 65 -4.70 -24.10 -20.59
CA PHE A 65 -4.43 -22.67 -20.31
C PHE A 65 -3.26 -22.46 -19.33
N LEU A 66 -3.11 -23.37 -18.34
CA LEU A 66 -2.09 -23.23 -17.30
C LEU A 66 -0.71 -23.77 -17.75
N GLY A 67 -0.64 -24.44 -18.88
CA GLY A 67 0.59 -25.05 -19.39
C GLY A 67 1.06 -26.29 -18.59
N ARG A 68 2.12 -26.94 -19.07
CA ARG A 68 2.78 -28.04 -18.34
C ARG A 68 3.79 -27.48 -17.35
N MET A 69 3.56 -27.72 -16.05
CA MET A 69 4.55 -27.45 -15.02
C MET A 69 5.63 -28.53 -15.04
N SER A 70 6.89 -28.12 -15.03
CA SER A 70 8.01 -29.06 -14.93
C SER A 70 8.02 -29.70 -13.54
N LYS A 71 8.31 -31.01 -13.49
CA LYS A 71 8.52 -31.69 -12.23
C LYS A 71 9.85 -31.23 -11.62
N PRO A 72 9.87 -30.85 -10.32
CA PRO A 72 11.13 -30.53 -9.67
C PRO A 72 12.10 -31.73 -9.68
N GLU A 73 13.38 -31.44 -9.68
CA GLU A 73 14.44 -32.51 -9.67
C GLU A 73 14.49 -33.16 -8.29
N VAL A 74 13.62 -34.15 -8.10
CA VAL A 74 13.48 -34.91 -6.86
C VAL A 74 13.10 -36.37 -7.20
N ASP A 75 13.65 -37.33 -6.46
CA ASP A 75 13.30 -38.72 -6.68
C ASP A 75 11.85 -39.00 -6.27
N ILE A 76 11.47 -38.69 -5.03
CA ILE A 76 10.14 -38.94 -4.48
C ILE A 76 9.76 -37.88 -3.47
N ILE A 77 8.47 -37.42 -3.53
CA ILE A 77 7.81 -36.69 -2.44
C ILE A 77 6.53 -37.42 -2.04
N LYS A 78 6.45 -37.86 -0.77
CA LYS A 78 5.27 -38.55 -0.19
C LYS A 78 4.62 -37.70 0.87
N GLY A 79 3.30 -37.89 1.05
CA GLY A 79 2.55 -37.25 2.13
C GLY A 79 2.38 -35.73 1.96
N LEU A 80 2.57 -35.17 0.75
CA LEU A 80 2.42 -33.75 0.50
C LEU A 80 0.92 -33.38 0.38
N PRO A 81 0.38 -32.56 1.29
CA PRO A 81 -0.99 -32.03 1.19
C PRO A 81 -1.06 -30.89 0.16
N PRO A 82 -2.26 -30.33 -0.15
CA PRO A 82 -2.40 -29.11 -0.94
C PRO A 82 -1.54 -28.01 -0.37
N ALA A 83 -0.70 -27.38 -1.22
CA ALA A 83 0.28 -26.39 -0.79
C ALA A 83 -0.15 -24.97 -1.20
N ILE A 84 -0.03 -24.05 -0.27
CA ILE A 84 -0.29 -22.61 -0.43
C ILE A 84 1.00 -21.87 -0.10
N ALA A 85 1.49 -21.05 -1.03
CA ALA A 85 2.66 -20.19 -0.81
C ALA A 85 2.26 -18.75 -0.57
N ILE A 86 2.91 -18.09 0.37
CA ILE A 86 2.74 -16.68 0.69
C ILE A 86 4.10 -16.00 0.53
N GLU A 87 4.33 -15.45 -0.68
CA GLU A 87 5.57 -14.76 -1.05
C GLU A 87 5.47 -13.25 -0.82
N GLN A 88 6.64 -12.60 -0.79
CA GLN A 88 6.75 -11.13 -0.60
C GLN A 88 6.43 -10.30 -1.85
N LYS A 89 6.27 -10.92 -3.01
CA LYS A 89 6.08 -10.19 -4.26
C LYS A 89 4.76 -9.42 -4.25
N VAL A 90 4.84 -8.12 -4.43
CA VAL A 90 3.67 -7.26 -4.64
C VAL A 90 3.13 -7.53 -6.06
N ILE A 91 2.13 -8.40 -6.17
CA ILE A 91 1.55 -8.81 -7.46
C ILE A 91 0.54 -7.79 -8.00
N ALA A 92 0.13 -6.81 -7.19
CA ALA A 92 -0.93 -5.88 -7.58
C ALA A 92 -0.46 -4.84 -8.61
N ARG A 93 -0.44 -5.21 -9.89
CA ARG A 93 -0.29 -4.27 -11.03
C ARG A 93 -1.57 -3.45 -11.28
N ASN A 94 -2.70 -3.85 -10.70
CA ASN A 94 -3.97 -3.15 -10.88
C ASN A 94 -4.02 -1.87 -10.01
N PRO A 95 -4.06 -0.67 -10.62
CA PRO A 95 -4.09 0.59 -9.88
C PRO A 95 -5.39 0.82 -9.09
N ARG A 96 -6.42 0.01 -9.31
CA ARG A 96 -7.68 0.06 -8.56
C ARG A 96 -7.69 -0.83 -7.33
N SER A 97 -6.72 -1.75 -7.18
CA SER A 97 -6.64 -2.64 -6.02
C SER A 97 -6.32 -1.87 -4.74
N THR A 98 -7.07 -2.18 -3.69
CA THR A 98 -6.92 -1.59 -2.34
C THR A 98 -6.79 -2.67 -1.28
N VAL A 99 -6.39 -2.30 -0.06
CA VAL A 99 -6.40 -3.20 1.09
C VAL A 99 -7.79 -3.85 1.25
N GLY A 100 -8.86 -3.06 1.15
CA GLY A 100 -10.24 -3.56 1.27
C GLY A 100 -10.61 -4.61 0.23
N THR A 101 -10.19 -4.43 -1.04
CA THR A 101 -10.45 -5.42 -2.10
C THR A 101 -9.55 -6.65 -1.99
N SER A 102 -8.28 -6.47 -1.57
CA SER A 102 -7.34 -7.58 -1.39
C SER A 102 -7.71 -8.49 -0.22
N THR A 103 -8.37 -7.94 0.81
CA THR A 103 -8.85 -8.69 2.00
C THR A 103 -10.29 -9.17 1.86
N GLU A 104 -10.95 -8.87 0.73
CA GLU A 104 -12.37 -9.12 0.48
C GLU A 104 -13.33 -8.35 1.41
N ILE A 105 -12.84 -7.60 2.40
CA ILE A 105 -13.67 -6.84 3.35
C ILE A 105 -14.57 -5.85 2.60
N TYR A 106 -14.06 -5.23 1.53
CA TYR A 106 -14.82 -4.28 0.73
C TYR A 106 -16.05 -4.92 0.07
N GLU A 107 -15.94 -6.16 -0.38
CA GLU A 107 -17.06 -6.89 -0.98
C GLU A 107 -18.19 -7.16 0.03
N TYR A 108 -17.82 -7.54 1.26
CA TYR A 108 -18.80 -7.70 2.34
C TYR A 108 -19.41 -6.36 2.77
N LEU A 109 -18.63 -5.26 2.78
CA LEU A 109 -19.17 -3.91 3.07
C LEU A 109 -20.18 -3.48 2.02
N ARG A 110 -19.92 -3.70 0.72
CA ARG A 110 -20.87 -3.40 -0.36
C ARG A 110 -22.21 -4.11 -0.14
N LEU A 111 -22.15 -5.43 0.12
CA LEU A 111 -23.33 -6.23 0.40
C LEU A 111 -24.06 -5.76 1.66
N LEU A 112 -23.33 -5.36 2.71
CA LEU A 112 -23.91 -4.84 3.93
C LEU A 112 -24.70 -3.56 3.67
N TYR A 113 -24.11 -2.60 2.95
CA TYR A 113 -24.77 -1.33 2.59
C TYR A 113 -25.94 -1.53 1.65
N ALA A 114 -25.87 -2.48 0.73
CA ALA A 114 -26.99 -2.83 -0.14
C ALA A 114 -28.18 -3.46 0.60
N ARG A 115 -27.93 -4.15 1.74
CA ARG A 115 -28.95 -4.88 2.48
C ARG A 115 -29.62 -4.10 3.61
N ILE A 116 -28.82 -3.33 4.37
CA ILE A 116 -29.31 -2.62 5.56
C ILE A 116 -28.96 -1.12 5.54
N GLY A 117 -28.41 -0.60 4.44
CA GLY A 117 -28.12 0.80 4.28
C GLY A 117 -29.38 1.65 4.15
N ARG A 118 -29.42 2.77 4.85
CA ARG A 118 -30.51 3.75 4.79
C ARG A 118 -30.07 4.97 4.03
N THR A 119 -30.88 5.42 3.08
CA THR A 119 -30.60 6.61 2.26
C THR A 119 -31.09 7.85 3.00
N TYR A 120 -30.28 8.90 2.98
CA TYR A 120 -30.63 10.19 3.58
C TYR A 120 -30.55 11.31 2.53
N SER A 121 -31.48 12.24 2.55
CA SER A 121 -31.48 13.39 1.66
C SER A 121 -30.26 14.29 1.98
N PRO A 122 -29.51 14.75 0.96
CA PRO A 122 -28.42 15.69 1.15
C PRO A 122 -28.88 17.11 1.50
N ILE A 123 -30.18 17.43 1.34
CA ILE A 123 -30.78 18.75 1.58
C ILE A 123 -31.32 18.83 3.02
N SER A 124 -32.29 17.98 3.35
CA SER A 124 -32.93 17.97 4.67
C SER A 124 -32.23 17.12 5.71
N GLY A 125 -31.45 16.12 5.26
CA GLY A 125 -30.85 15.12 6.15
C GLY A 125 -31.84 14.08 6.67
N GLU A 126 -33.09 14.08 6.18
CA GLU A 126 -34.11 13.11 6.54
C GLU A 126 -33.92 11.77 5.81
N GLU A 127 -34.38 10.69 6.44
CA GLU A 127 -34.31 9.35 5.85
C GLU A 127 -35.29 9.25 4.68
N VAL A 128 -34.78 8.82 3.52
CA VAL A 128 -35.57 8.55 2.32
C VAL A 128 -36.06 7.11 2.36
N LYS A 129 -37.34 6.93 2.35
CA LYS A 129 -38.00 5.60 2.36
C LYS A 129 -39.26 5.61 1.52
N HIS A 130 -39.68 4.43 1.08
CA HIS A 130 -41.04 4.25 0.55
C HIS A 130 -42.00 4.36 1.73
N HIS A 131 -42.87 5.32 1.67
CA HIS A 131 -43.92 5.42 2.67
C HIS A 131 -45.11 4.52 2.25
N SER A 132 -45.63 3.82 3.20
CA SER A 132 -46.85 3.02 3.06
C SER A 132 -48.04 3.77 3.67
N VAL A 133 -49.23 3.25 3.46
CA VAL A 133 -50.44 3.75 4.11
C VAL A 133 -50.33 3.62 5.63
N GLU A 134 -49.67 2.53 6.11
CA GLU A 134 -49.39 2.32 7.53
C GLU A 134 -48.57 3.45 8.17
N ASP A 135 -47.58 3.98 7.46
CA ASP A 135 -46.75 5.11 7.93
C ASP A 135 -47.60 6.36 8.17
N VAL A 136 -48.58 6.63 7.30
CA VAL A 136 -49.53 7.73 7.43
C VAL A 136 -50.44 7.50 8.64
N ILE A 137 -50.97 6.29 8.78
CA ILE A 137 -51.82 5.89 9.93
C ILE A 137 -51.06 6.01 11.24
N GLU A 138 -49.83 5.51 11.30
CA GLU A 138 -48.99 5.66 12.50
C GLU A 138 -48.72 7.12 12.85
N ARG A 139 -48.48 7.95 11.86
CA ARG A 139 -48.30 9.39 12.08
C ARG A 139 -49.57 10.03 12.62
N VAL A 140 -50.72 9.72 12.06
CA VAL A 140 -52.02 10.23 12.53
C VAL A 140 -52.27 9.83 13.98
N LYS A 141 -51.96 8.57 14.34
CA LYS A 141 -52.12 8.06 15.74
C LYS A 141 -51.21 8.74 16.75
N THR A 142 -50.14 9.44 16.33
CA THR A 142 -49.30 10.23 17.28
C THR A 142 -50.03 11.45 17.86
N TYR A 143 -51.15 11.88 17.27
CA TYR A 143 -51.93 13.05 17.71
C TYR A 143 -53.07 12.63 18.60
N PRO A 144 -53.50 13.52 19.54
CA PRO A 144 -54.65 13.28 20.43
C PRO A 144 -55.94 13.04 19.65
N GLU A 145 -56.81 12.17 20.20
CA GLU A 145 -58.15 11.95 19.65
C GLU A 145 -58.93 13.29 19.51
N GLY A 146 -59.67 13.42 18.40
CA GLY A 146 -60.37 14.61 18.04
C GLY A 146 -59.58 15.66 17.29
N THR A 147 -58.27 15.49 17.15
CA THR A 147 -57.44 16.39 16.32
C THR A 147 -57.88 16.32 14.86
N LYS A 148 -58.21 17.47 14.26
CA LYS A 148 -58.63 17.52 12.85
C LYS A 148 -57.48 17.51 11.91
N PHE A 149 -57.53 16.75 10.81
CA PHE A 149 -56.54 16.75 9.76
C PHE A 149 -57.18 16.63 8.37
N CYS A 150 -56.40 16.95 7.36
CA CYS A 150 -56.78 16.82 5.95
C CYS A 150 -55.78 15.96 5.22
N ILE A 151 -56.27 15.12 4.33
CA ILE A 151 -55.46 14.35 3.37
C ILE A 151 -55.52 15.13 2.05
N LEU A 152 -54.34 15.49 1.56
CA LEU A 152 -54.17 16.30 0.37
C LEU A 152 -53.34 15.49 -0.66
N SER A 153 -53.71 15.63 -1.92
CA SER A 153 -52.96 15.07 -3.05
C SER A 153 -52.45 16.22 -3.94
N PRO A 154 -51.18 16.27 -4.32
CA PRO A 154 -50.69 17.26 -5.27
C PRO A 154 -51.43 17.06 -6.61
N LEU A 155 -51.91 18.14 -7.24
CA LEU A 155 -52.56 18.08 -8.53
C LEU A 155 -51.57 17.65 -9.62
N HIS A 156 -51.74 16.45 -10.18
CA HIS A 156 -50.92 15.97 -11.29
C HIS A 156 -51.52 16.45 -12.63
N VAL A 157 -50.79 17.36 -13.30
CA VAL A 157 -51.21 17.90 -14.58
C VAL A 157 -50.58 17.03 -15.69
N VAL A 158 -51.42 16.33 -16.46
CA VAL A 158 -50.99 15.51 -17.60
C VAL A 158 -50.34 16.38 -18.67
N GLU A 159 -49.25 15.87 -19.26
CA GLU A 159 -48.47 16.58 -20.29
C GLU A 159 -49.35 17.04 -21.45
N GLY A 160 -49.36 18.33 -21.74
CA GLY A 160 -50.21 18.97 -22.75
C GLY A 160 -51.56 19.49 -22.28
N ARG A 161 -51.85 19.45 -20.97
CA ARG A 161 -53.07 20.10 -20.37
C ARG A 161 -52.68 21.34 -19.59
N SER A 162 -53.63 22.28 -19.44
CA SER A 162 -53.50 23.35 -18.47
C SER A 162 -53.99 22.87 -17.10
N GLN A 163 -53.58 23.60 -16.02
CA GLN A 163 -53.95 23.31 -14.65
C GLN A 163 -55.45 23.40 -14.44
N GLU A 164 -56.08 24.36 -15.07
CA GLU A 164 -57.55 24.61 -15.05
C GLU A 164 -58.30 23.46 -15.73
N ALA A 165 -57.84 23.00 -16.89
CA ALA A 165 -58.46 21.90 -17.61
C ALA A 165 -58.35 20.55 -16.86
N GLN A 166 -57.24 20.36 -16.08
CA GLN A 166 -57.13 19.22 -15.21
C GLN A 166 -58.13 19.32 -14.04
N LEU A 167 -58.26 20.47 -13.42
CA LEU A 167 -59.21 20.69 -12.33
C LEU A 167 -60.69 20.52 -12.75
N GLU A 168 -61.05 20.86 -13.99
CA GLU A 168 -62.40 20.52 -14.57
C GLU A 168 -62.65 19.01 -14.60
N MET A 169 -61.63 18.21 -14.91
CA MET A 169 -61.75 16.74 -14.91
C MET A 169 -61.88 16.22 -13.47
N GLU A 170 -61.03 16.65 -12.56
CA GLU A 170 -61.09 16.28 -11.15
C GLU A 170 -62.47 16.60 -10.53
N MET A 171 -63.06 17.73 -10.93
CA MET A 171 -64.41 18.08 -10.51
C MET A 171 -65.46 17.10 -11.06
N GLN A 172 -65.30 16.62 -12.31
CA GLN A 172 -66.19 15.58 -12.89
C GLN A 172 -66.03 14.23 -12.20
N GLU A 173 -64.85 13.91 -11.66
CA GLU A 173 -64.58 12.73 -10.88
C GLU A 173 -65.09 12.83 -9.41
N GLY A 174 -65.60 14.02 -9.02
CA GLY A 174 -66.27 14.22 -7.73
C GLY A 174 -65.52 15.01 -6.68
N TYR A 175 -64.32 15.51 -6.98
CA TYR A 175 -63.57 16.38 -6.10
C TYR A 175 -64.17 17.78 -6.10
N SER A 176 -64.33 18.38 -4.93
CA SER A 176 -65.02 19.68 -4.80
C SER A 176 -64.17 20.80 -4.26
N ARG A 177 -62.99 20.49 -3.71
CA ARG A 177 -62.12 21.47 -3.03
C ARG A 177 -60.64 21.24 -3.32
N ILE A 178 -59.94 22.33 -3.37
CA ILE A 178 -58.47 22.41 -3.46
C ILE A 178 -57.88 23.24 -2.29
N TYR A 179 -56.59 22.99 -2.07
CA TYR A 179 -55.78 23.81 -1.16
C TYR A 179 -54.71 24.52 -1.99
N VAL A 180 -54.76 25.86 -2.01
CA VAL A 180 -53.85 26.72 -2.80
C VAL A 180 -53.44 27.89 -1.93
N ASN A 181 -52.18 28.27 -1.97
CA ASN A 181 -51.62 29.47 -1.28
C ASN A 181 -52.01 29.57 0.21
N GLY A 182 -52.21 28.45 0.88
CA GLY A 182 -52.55 28.42 2.31
C GLY A 182 -54.05 28.45 2.62
N GLU A 183 -54.92 28.42 1.62
CA GLU A 183 -56.37 28.49 1.78
C GLU A 183 -57.12 27.33 1.13
N PHE A 184 -58.27 26.95 1.69
CA PHE A 184 -59.16 25.95 1.14
C PHE A 184 -60.23 26.60 0.26
N ILE A 185 -60.20 26.39 -1.06
CA ILE A 185 -61.10 27.00 -2.03
C ILE A 185 -61.92 25.92 -2.69
N ARG A 186 -63.17 26.23 -3.16
CA ARG A 186 -63.92 25.32 -4.03
C ARG A 186 -63.30 25.33 -5.43
N ILE A 187 -63.31 24.17 -6.12
CA ILE A 187 -62.81 24.08 -7.49
C ILE A 187 -63.65 25.01 -8.42
N GLU A 188 -65.00 25.04 -8.21
CA GLU A 188 -65.90 25.95 -8.94
C GLU A 188 -65.44 27.40 -8.84
N ASP A 189 -65.26 27.89 -7.60
CA ASP A 189 -64.86 29.30 -7.31
C ASP A 189 -63.49 29.62 -7.93
N TRP A 190 -62.57 28.66 -7.91
CA TRP A 190 -61.23 28.82 -8.51
C TRP A 190 -61.29 28.91 -10.05
N LEU A 191 -62.13 28.07 -10.72
CA LEU A 191 -62.31 28.06 -12.16
C LEU A 191 -63.07 29.31 -12.67
N GLU A 192 -63.95 29.92 -11.85
CA GLU A 192 -64.58 31.19 -12.15
C GLU A 192 -63.55 32.35 -12.18
N GLU A 193 -62.57 32.33 -11.27
CA GLU A 193 -61.49 33.36 -11.23
C GLU A 193 -60.41 33.07 -12.31
N HIS A 194 -60.21 31.79 -12.72
CA HIS A 194 -59.22 31.36 -13.69
C HIS A 194 -59.83 30.54 -14.81
N PRO A 195 -60.58 31.16 -15.73
CA PRO A 195 -61.34 30.44 -16.78
C PRO A 195 -60.39 29.76 -17.76
N VAL A 196 -60.73 28.52 -18.16
CA VAL A 196 -60.02 27.75 -19.16
C VAL A 196 -60.03 28.45 -20.50
N ASN A 197 -58.88 28.87 -20.99
CA ASN A 197 -58.73 29.47 -22.31
C ASN A 197 -58.83 28.39 -23.40
N GLU A 198 -59.85 28.44 -24.28
CA GLU A 198 -60.07 27.49 -25.39
C GLU A 198 -58.88 27.46 -26.42
N ALA A 199 -58.02 28.49 -26.37
CA ALA A 199 -56.83 28.57 -27.23
C ALA A 199 -55.71 27.56 -26.87
N ASP A 200 -55.69 27.02 -25.69
CA ASP A 200 -54.66 26.07 -25.24
C ASP A 200 -54.95 24.63 -25.65
N LYS A 201 -56.08 24.35 -26.28
CA LYS A 201 -56.45 22.99 -26.80
C LYS A 201 -55.80 22.63 -28.13
N GLN A 202 -55.02 23.51 -28.81
CA GLN A 202 -54.52 23.29 -30.18
C GLN A 202 -53.06 23.69 -30.46
N GLN A 203 -52.19 23.86 -29.50
CA GLN A 203 -50.76 24.05 -29.78
C GLN A 203 -49.88 22.85 -29.42
N LYS A 204 -49.75 21.91 -30.40
CA LYS A 204 -48.56 21.08 -30.56
C LYS A 204 -47.46 21.96 -31.16
N ASP A 205 -46.28 21.88 -30.56
CA ASP A 205 -44.98 22.31 -31.04
C ASP A 205 -44.57 23.80 -30.88
N LYS A 206 -43.46 23.94 -30.13
CA LYS A 206 -42.51 25.05 -30.09
C LYS A 206 -42.83 26.21 -29.14
N LYS A 207 -42.49 26.03 -27.85
CA LYS A 207 -41.92 27.15 -27.06
C LYS A 207 -40.70 26.75 -26.26
N LYS A 208 -39.63 27.58 -26.40
CA LYS A 208 -38.42 27.52 -25.61
C LYS A 208 -38.71 27.79 -24.12
N PRO A 209 -37.93 27.25 -23.20
CA PRO A 209 -38.06 27.56 -21.77
C PRO A 209 -37.51 28.94 -21.47
N SER A 210 -38.35 29.91 -21.46
CA SER A 210 -38.08 31.23 -20.85
C SER A 210 -39.40 31.80 -20.32
N ASP A 211 -39.43 32.05 -19.03
CA ASP A 211 -40.47 32.53 -18.18
C ASP A 211 -41.29 31.45 -17.40
N GLU A 212 -40.64 30.80 -16.47
CA GLU A 212 -41.26 30.15 -15.32
C GLU A 212 -41.74 31.28 -14.35
N LYS A 213 -42.95 31.77 -14.52
CA LYS A 213 -43.72 32.28 -13.40
C LYS A 213 -43.94 31.10 -12.46
N GLU A 214 -43.59 31.27 -11.16
CA GLU A 214 -43.93 30.32 -10.10
C GLU A 214 -45.42 29.94 -10.22
N LYS A 215 -45.71 28.73 -10.72
CA LYS A 215 -47.08 28.17 -10.72
C LYS A 215 -47.43 27.90 -9.27
N ALA A 216 -48.58 28.35 -8.83
CA ALA A 216 -49.09 28.06 -7.50
C ALA A 216 -49.21 26.53 -7.30
N GLU A 217 -48.67 26.01 -6.21
CA GLU A 217 -48.84 24.62 -5.83
C GLU A 217 -50.27 24.35 -5.43
N VAL A 218 -50.99 23.56 -6.25
CA VAL A 218 -52.40 23.21 -6.03
C VAL A 218 -52.47 21.77 -5.53
N TYR A 219 -53.20 21.57 -4.44
CA TYR A 219 -53.46 20.26 -3.86
C TYR A 219 -54.95 19.95 -3.88
N LEU A 220 -55.38 18.77 -4.33
CA LEU A 220 -56.72 18.27 -4.17
C LEU A 220 -56.98 17.87 -2.72
N VAL A 221 -58.11 18.20 -2.19
CA VAL A 221 -58.54 17.80 -0.84
C VAL A 221 -59.30 16.47 -0.97
N ILE A 222 -58.62 15.37 -0.63
CA ILE A 222 -59.20 14.03 -0.74
C ILE A 222 -60.19 13.79 0.40
N ASP A 223 -59.77 14.02 1.65
CA ASP A 223 -60.67 13.82 2.80
C ASP A 223 -60.29 14.76 3.96
N ARG A 224 -61.31 15.03 4.83
CA ARG A 224 -61.15 15.78 6.09
C ARG A 224 -61.69 14.94 7.22
N MET A 225 -60.81 14.57 8.13
CA MET A 225 -61.09 13.64 9.21
C MET A 225 -60.70 14.23 10.57
N SER A 226 -61.08 13.51 11.62
CA SER A 226 -60.56 13.69 12.98
C SER A 226 -59.86 12.39 13.42
N VAL A 227 -58.84 12.51 14.27
CA VAL A 227 -58.16 11.36 14.84
C VAL A 227 -59.13 10.55 15.69
N GLU A 228 -59.38 9.31 15.27
CA GLU A 228 -60.24 8.35 15.94
C GLU A 228 -59.65 6.94 15.79
N ASN A 229 -59.65 6.13 16.84
CA ASN A 229 -59.05 4.80 16.84
C ASN A 229 -60.09 3.68 16.56
N SER A 230 -61.28 4.00 16.07
CA SER A 230 -62.27 3.00 15.67
C SER A 230 -61.87 2.27 14.38
N LYS A 231 -62.28 0.99 14.23
CA LYS A 231 -61.94 0.21 13.03
C LYS A 231 -62.48 0.86 11.73
N ASP A 232 -63.66 1.45 11.82
CA ASP A 232 -64.30 2.14 10.66
C ASP A 232 -63.54 3.39 10.26
N ALA A 233 -63.07 4.18 11.25
CA ALA A 233 -62.28 5.36 10.98
C ALA A 233 -60.89 5.02 10.36
N ILE A 234 -60.27 3.91 10.83
CA ILE A 234 -58.98 3.43 10.25
C ILE A 234 -59.20 2.93 8.83
N SER A 235 -60.28 2.21 8.57
CA SER A 235 -60.60 1.73 7.20
C SER A 235 -60.81 2.89 6.24
N ARG A 236 -61.61 3.89 6.65
CA ARG A 236 -61.82 5.14 5.86
C ARG A 236 -60.49 5.90 5.62
N LEU A 237 -59.62 5.96 6.64
CA LEU A 237 -58.33 6.60 6.53
C LEU A 237 -57.42 5.84 5.52
N THR A 238 -57.48 4.50 5.52
CA THR A 238 -56.77 3.67 4.56
C THR A 238 -57.22 3.96 3.12
N ASP A 239 -58.56 3.93 2.87
CA ASP A 239 -59.12 4.20 1.56
C ASP A 239 -58.80 5.62 1.06
N SER A 240 -58.85 6.59 1.96
CA SER A 240 -58.52 8.00 1.63
C SER A 240 -57.01 8.18 1.34
N CYS A 241 -56.15 7.46 2.04
CA CYS A 241 -54.68 7.48 1.75
C CYS A 241 -54.35 6.80 0.42
N GLU A 242 -54.98 5.65 0.11
CA GLU A 242 -54.79 4.96 -1.17
C GLU A 242 -55.25 5.86 -2.32
N THR A 243 -56.42 6.50 -2.22
CA THR A 243 -56.92 7.47 -3.18
C THR A 243 -55.94 8.65 -3.34
N ALA A 244 -55.45 9.22 -2.22
CA ALA A 244 -54.53 10.34 -2.25
C ALA A 244 -53.20 9.99 -2.93
N PHE A 245 -52.64 8.77 -2.69
CA PHE A 245 -51.46 8.31 -3.38
C PHE A 245 -51.69 8.05 -4.88
N TYR A 246 -52.84 7.56 -5.23
CA TYR A 246 -53.20 7.33 -6.63
C TYR A 246 -53.28 8.65 -7.42
N GLU A 247 -54.08 9.60 -6.93
CA GLU A 247 -54.25 10.91 -7.56
C GLU A 247 -52.99 11.80 -7.55
N GLY A 248 -52.16 11.65 -6.52
CA GLY A 248 -50.92 12.38 -6.38
C GLY A 248 -49.71 11.71 -7.05
N ASP A 249 -49.94 10.73 -7.95
CA ASP A 249 -48.87 9.98 -8.62
C ASP A 249 -47.78 9.47 -7.62
N GLY A 250 -48.29 8.86 -6.51
CA GLY A 250 -47.48 8.32 -5.43
C GLY A 250 -47.13 9.28 -4.29
N THR A 251 -47.62 10.53 -4.31
CA THR A 251 -47.35 11.51 -3.25
C THR A 251 -48.64 11.90 -2.53
N LEU A 252 -48.57 11.97 -1.21
CA LEU A 252 -49.65 12.36 -0.32
C LEU A 252 -49.14 13.42 0.66
N ARG A 253 -49.93 14.44 0.98
CA ARG A 253 -49.65 15.44 2.02
C ARG A 253 -50.70 15.40 3.12
N LEU A 254 -50.26 15.05 4.32
CA LEU A 254 -51.09 15.10 5.53
C LEU A 254 -50.95 16.46 6.20
N MET A 255 -52.06 17.16 6.42
CA MET A 255 -52.09 18.48 7.09
C MET A 255 -52.87 18.40 8.38
N ILE A 256 -52.23 18.73 9.50
CA ILE A 256 -52.84 18.79 10.83
C ILE A 256 -53.38 20.18 11.10
N LEU A 257 -54.67 20.24 11.51
CA LEU A 257 -55.37 21.51 11.79
C LEU A 257 -55.53 21.72 13.31
N PRO A 258 -55.56 23.00 13.82
CA PRO A 258 -55.51 24.24 13.08
C PRO A 258 -54.07 24.73 12.80
N ALA A 259 -53.05 24.07 13.31
CA ALA A 259 -51.66 24.53 13.27
C ALA A 259 -51.04 24.53 11.83
N LYS A 260 -51.77 23.98 10.83
CA LYS A 260 -51.32 23.83 9.43
C LYS A 260 -49.94 23.12 9.31
N LEU A 261 -49.60 22.23 10.27
CA LEU A 261 -48.43 21.38 10.18
C LEU A 261 -48.65 20.38 9.07
N SER A 262 -47.75 20.32 8.10
CA SER A 262 -47.86 19.42 6.96
C SER A 262 -46.71 18.41 6.92
N TYR A 263 -47.03 17.14 6.56
CA TYR A 263 -46.11 16.04 6.36
C TYR A 263 -46.33 15.47 4.97
N THR A 264 -45.26 15.31 4.20
CA THR A 264 -45.32 14.71 2.85
C THR A 264 -44.91 13.25 2.96
N PHE A 265 -45.69 12.38 2.35
CA PHE A 265 -45.44 10.96 2.23
C PHE A 265 -45.36 10.65 0.73
N SER A 266 -44.42 9.78 0.33
CA SER A 266 -44.29 9.33 -1.05
C SER A 266 -44.10 7.81 -1.09
N THR A 267 -44.81 7.14 -1.98
CA THR A 267 -44.58 5.73 -2.31
C THR A 267 -43.40 5.56 -3.23
N ARG A 268 -42.85 6.67 -3.72
CA ARG A 268 -41.63 6.71 -4.54
C ARG A 268 -40.42 6.92 -3.62
N PHE A 269 -39.27 6.44 -4.06
CA PHE A 269 -38.01 6.67 -3.35
C PHE A 269 -37.46 8.06 -3.68
N GLU A 270 -38.10 9.08 -3.13
CA GLU A 270 -37.80 10.48 -3.36
C GLU A 270 -37.99 11.36 -2.10
N ALA A 271 -37.18 12.40 -1.98
CA ALA A 271 -37.30 13.43 -0.95
C ALA A 271 -36.72 14.75 -1.48
N ASP A 272 -37.24 15.88 -0.99
CA ASP A 272 -36.78 17.24 -1.35
C ASP A 272 -36.71 17.50 -2.87
N GLY A 273 -37.58 16.89 -3.65
CA GLY A 273 -37.62 16.99 -5.10
C GLY A 273 -36.52 16.20 -5.84
N ILE A 274 -35.76 15.40 -5.12
CA ILE A 274 -34.73 14.52 -5.69
C ILE A 274 -35.25 13.09 -5.68
N ARG A 275 -35.16 12.41 -6.83
CA ARG A 275 -35.41 10.99 -6.95
C ARG A 275 -34.11 10.21 -6.67
N PHE A 276 -34.16 9.29 -5.72
CA PHE A 276 -33.04 8.47 -5.31
C PHE A 276 -33.09 7.08 -5.97
N GLU A 277 -31.92 6.49 -6.10
CA GLU A 277 -31.82 5.06 -6.45
C GLU A 277 -31.84 4.23 -5.17
N GLU A 278 -32.53 3.10 -5.20
CA GLU A 278 -32.49 2.14 -4.09
C GLU A 278 -31.08 1.58 -3.94
N PRO A 279 -30.58 1.46 -2.68
CA PRO A 279 -29.27 0.89 -2.43
C PRO A 279 -29.13 -0.51 -3.02
N ASN A 280 -28.19 -0.69 -3.93
CA ASN A 280 -27.87 -1.97 -4.55
C ASN A 280 -26.37 -2.19 -4.56
N ASP A 281 -25.95 -3.41 -4.78
CA ASP A 281 -24.55 -3.85 -4.74
C ASP A 281 -23.65 -3.07 -5.71
N ASN A 282 -24.14 -2.74 -6.90
CA ASN A 282 -23.38 -2.04 -7.93
C ASN A 282 -23.14 -0.56 -7.58
N MET A 283 -24.05 0.08 -6.83
CA MET A 283 -23.92 1.47 -6.38
C MET A 283 -22.63 1.69 -5.56
N PHE A 284 -22.20 0.68 -4.81
CA PHE A 284 -20.99 0.74 -3.96
C PHE A 284 -19.76 0.11 -4.62
N SER A 285 -19.81 -0.22 -5.91
CA SER A 285 -18.69 -0.78 -6.65
C SER A 285 -17.99 0.29 -7.49
N PHE A 286 -16.76 0.65 -7.11
CA PHE A 286 -15.93 1.54 -7.95
C PHE A 286 -15.38 0.85 -9.22
N ASN A 287 -15.56 -0.46 -9.38
CA ASN A 287 -15.24 -1.20 -10.60
C ASN A 287 -16.43 -1.28 -11.57
N SER A 288 -17.65 -0.94 -11.11
CA SER A 288 -18.86 -0.86 -11.93
C SER A 288 -19.09 0.57 -12.41
N PRO A 289 -19.46 0.80 -13.67
CA PRO A 289 -19.85 2.13 -14.16
C PRO A 289 -21.02 2.76 -13.38
N LEU A 290 -21.87 1.93 -12.79
CA LEU A 290 -23.01 2.38 -11.98
C LEU A 290 -22.60 3.04 -10.67
N GLY A 291 -21.53 2.55 -10.03
CA GLY A 291 -21.04 3.08 -8.73
C GLY A 291 -19.79 3.94 -8.83
N ALA A 292 -19.01 3.82 -9.92
CA ALA A 292 -17.78 4.57 -10.09
C ALA A 292 -18.02 6.06 -10.27
N CYS A 293 -17.17 6.90 -9.67
CA CYS A 293 -17.18 8.34 -9.93
C CYS A 293 -16.96 8.62 -11.43
N PRO A 294 -17.82 9.40 -12.09
CA PRO A 294 -17.74 9.63 -13.54
C PRO A 294 -16.47 10.38 -13.96
N THR A 295 -15.92 11.24 -13.09
CA THR A 295 -14.73 12.04 -13.38
C THR A 295 -13.43 11.23 -13.35
N CYS A 296 -13.29 10.27 -12.42
CA CYS A 296 -12.07 9.48 -12.27
C CYS A 296 -12.27 7.99 -12.61
N GLU A 297 -13.46 7.60 -13.03
CA GLU A 297 -13.79 6.21 -13.41
C GLU A 297 -13.38 5.16 -12.36
N GLY A 298 -13.50 5.51 -11.07
CA GLY A 298 -13.15 4.64 -9.96
C GLY A 298 -11.66 4.60 -9.59
N PHE A 299 -10.81 5.42 -10.20
CA PHE A 299 -9.38 5.50 -9.84
C PHE A 299 -9.12 6.34 -8.58
N GLY A 300 -10.03 7.25 -8.21
CA GLY A 300 -9.86 8.17 -7.08
C GLY A 300 -8.89 9.33 -7.34
N SER A 301 -8.22 9.33 -8.50
CA SER A 301 -7.24 10.33 -8.90
C SER A 301 -7.41 10.66 -10.39
N VAL A 302 -7.02 11.87 -10.77
CA VAL A 302 -7.04 12.39 -12.14
C VAL A 302 -5.69 13.01 -12.49
N ILE A 303 -5.41 13.19 -13.76
CA ILE A 303 -4.24 13.95 -14.19
C ILE A 303 -4.61 15.44 -14.12
N GLY A 304 -4.09 16.12 -13.12
CA GLY A 304 -4.32 17.54 -12.85
C GLY A 304 -3.03 18.32 -12.62
N ILE A 305 -3.14 19.57 -12.18
CA ILE A 305 -2.00 20.35 -11.69
C ILE A 305 -1.62 19.86 -10.31
N ASP A 306 -0.40 19.35 -10.17
CA ASP A 306 0.09 18.79 -8.90
C ASP A 306 0.67 19.89 -8.01
N GLU A 307 0.04 20.09 -6.85
CA GLU A 307 0.50 21.06 -5.85
C GLU A 307 1.98 20.88 -5.50
N LYS A 308 2.45 19.63 -5.39
CA LYS A 308 3.85 19.33 -5.06
C LYS A 308 4.83 19.72 -6.17
N LEU A 309 4.38 19.75 -7.42
CA LEU A 309 5.19 20.21 -8.54
C LEU A 309 5.18 21.74 -8.66
N VAL A 310 4.07 22.38 -8.27
CA VAL A 310 3.93 23.84 -8.27
C VAL A 310 4.66 24.45 -7.07
N ILE A 311 4.57 23.83 -5.90
CA ILE A 311 5.21 24.26 -4.66
C ILE A 311 6.14 23.13 -4.18
N PRO A 312 7.33 22.99 -4.80
CA PRO A 312 8.24 21.90 -4.50
C PRO A 312 8.96 22.05 -3.16
N ASP A 313 9.02 23.24 -2.60
CA ASP A 313 9.57 23.51 -1.27
C ASP A 313 8.56 24.32 -0.46
N SER A 314 7.84 23.61 0.40
CA SER A 314 6.85 24.22 1.28
C SER A 314 7.47 25.04 2.43
N GLY A 315 8.77 24.90 2.66
CA GLY A 315 9.52 25.68 3.65
C GLY A 315 9.80 27.12 3.20
N LEU A 316 9.66 27.41 1.90
CA LEU A 316 9.80 28.76 1.36
C LEU A 316 8.50 29.54 1.50
N SER A 317 8.62 30.85 1.68
CA SER A 317 7.50 31.77 1.60
C SER A 317 7.19 32.15 0.14
N VAL A 318 6.04 32.82 -0.09
CA VAL A 318 5.73 33.35 -1.43
C VAL A 318 6.78 34.35 -1.88
N TYR A 319 7.27 35.18 -0.96
CA TYR A 319 8.32 36.16 -1.22
C TYR A 319 9.65 35.48 -1.60
N ASP A 320 10.01 34.39 -0.92
CA ASP A 320 11.23 33.61 -1.20
C ASP A 320 11.09 32.72 -2.45
N GLY A 321 9.91 32.71 -3.09
CA GLY A 321 9.67 32.02 -4.36
C GLY A 321 9.20 30.56 -4.19
N CYS A 322 8.31 30.25 -3.25
CA CYS A 322 7.75 28.89 -3.10
C CYS A 322 6.99 28.41 -4.36
N VAL A 323 6.44 29.32 -5.17
CA VAL A 323 5.66 28.99 -6.37
C VAL A 323 6.57 28.85 -7.58
N GLN A 324 6.95 27.61 -7.89
CA GLN A 324 7.92 27.28 -8.94
C GLN A 324 7.50 27.74 -10.34
N CYS A 325 6.22 27.76 -10.66
CA CYS A 325 5.73 28.18 -11.97
C CYS A 325 5.85 29.69 -12.22
N TRP A 326 6.12 30.49 -11.19
CA TRP A 326 6.34 31.93 -11.27
C TRP A 326 7.82 32.28 -11.37
N HIS A 327 8.74 31.31 -11.49
CA HIS A 327 10.16 31.54 -11.67
C HIS A 327 10.52 31.79 -13.16
N GLY A 328 11.51 32.61 -13.39
CA GLY A 328 12.08 33.00 -14.70
C GLY A 328 11.65 34.37 -15.19
N ASP A 329 12.49 35.00 -16.00
CA ASP A 329 12.43 36.44 -16.40
C ASP A 329 11.03 36.98 -16.78
N LYS A 330 10.20 36.15 -17.41
CA LYS A 330 8.83 36.53 -17.82
C LYS A 330 7.74 36.18 -16.80
N MET A 331 7.98 35.21 -15.94
CA MET A 331 6.96 34.70 -15.02
C MET A 331 7.10 35.29 -13.61
N GLU A 332 8.25 35.89 -13.31
CA GLU A 332 8.48 36.56 -12.01
C GLU A 332 7.52 37.74 -11.78
N ALA A 333 7.05 38.35 -12.84
CA ALA A 333 6.01 39.40 -12.79
C ALA A 333 4.73 38.92 -12.07
N TRP A 334 4.39 37.63 -12.11
CA TRP A 334 3.25 37.07 -11.38
C TRP A 334 3.48 37.12 -9.87
N LYS A 335 4.70 36.75 -9.42
CA LYS A 335 5.11 36.82 -8.01
C LYS A 335 5.08 38.25 -7.49
N GLU A 336 5.70 39.18 -8.24
CA GLU A 336 5.76 40.58 -7.87
C GLU A 336 4.37 41.20 -7.77
N GLU A 337 3.50 40.96 -8.75
CA GLU A 337 2.15 41.47 -8.77
C GLU A 337 1.28 40.84 -7.66
N PHE A 338 1.45 39.52 -7.39
CA PHE A 338 0.78 38.87 -6.24
C PHE A 338 1.22 39.51 -4.93
N CYS A 339 2.50 39.69 -4.68
CA CYS A 339 3.03 40.31 -3.46
C CYS A 339 2.55 41.76 -3.29
N ARG A 340 2.41 42.51 -4.41
CA ARG A 340 1.89 43.87 -4.40
C ARG A 340 0.41 43.91 -3.97
N ARG A 341 -0.44 43.02 -4.52
CA ARG A 341 -1.87 42.92 -4.17
C ARG A 341 -2.08 42.35 -2.77
N ALA A 342 -1.23 41.42 -2.35
CA ALA A 342 -1.29 40.78 -1.04
C ALA A 342 -1.23 41.74 0.14
N ALA A 343 -0.54 42.88 -0.01
CA ALA A 343 -0.49 43.94 1.01
C ALA A 343 -1.85 44.60 1.28
N GLN A 344 -2.80 44.52 0.35
CA GLN A 344 -4.16 45.10 0.52
C GLN A 344 -5.10 44.15 1.31
N ASP A 345 -4.80 42.86 1.30
CA ASP A 345 -5.61 41.80 1.91
C ASP A 345 -4.94 41.17 3.16
N ASP A 346 -3.89 41.81 3.71
CA ASP A 346 -3.11 41.35 4.87
C ASP A 346 -2.60 39.90 4.72
N PHE A 347 -2.32 39.48 3.49
CA PHE A 347 -1.80 38.13 3.23
C PHE A 347 -0.33 38.02 3.66
N PRO A 348 0.07 36.98 4.45
CA PRO A 348 1.41 36.88 5.02
C PRO A 348 2.44 36.34 4.02
N ILE A 349 2.95 37.18 3.12
CA ILE A 349 3.89 36.80 2.04
C ILE A 349 5.22 36.22 2.51
N PHE A 350 5.66 36.51 3.76
CA PHE A 350 6.91 36.01 4.35
C PHE A 350 6.74 34.72 5.13
N LYS A 351 5.52 34.25 5.31
CA LYS A 351 5.22 33.04 6.06
C LYS A 351 5.48 31.80 5.18
N PRO A 352 6.21 30.77 5.65
CA PRO A 352 6.43 29.53 4.91
C PRO A 352 5.08 28.90 4.47
N TYR A 353 5.05 28.32 3.27
CA TYR A 353 3.82 27.78 2.71
C TYR A 353 3.16 26.71 3.60
N PHE A 354 3.95 25.84 4.28
CA PHE A 354 3.41 24.82 5.17
C PHE A 354 2.70 25.40 6.41
N GLU A 355 3.07 26.61 6.85
CA GLU A 355 2.45 27.30 7.98
C GLU A 355 1.18 28.09 7.60
N LEU A 356 0.93 28.27 6.29
CA LEU A 356 -0.28 28.95 5.82
C LEU A 356 -1.53 28.15 6.20
N SER A 357 -2.54 28.84 6.71
CA SER A 357 -3.87 28.27 6.98
C SER A 357 -4.54 27.82 5.67
N LYS A 358 -5.57 26.98 5.78
CA LYS A 358 -6.35 26.53 4.61
C LYS A 358 -6.92 27.69 3.80
N GLN A 359 -7.35 28.75 4.48
CA GLN A 359 -7.88 29.96 3.82
C GLN A 359 -6.78 30.74 3.09
N GLU A 360 -5.61 30.90 3.71
CA GLU A 360 -4.46 31.56 3.09
C GLU A 360 -3.95 30.75 1.86
N LYS A 361 -3.88 29.43 1.95
CA LYS A 361 -3.57 28.58 0.80
C LYS A 361 -4.61 28.77 -0.32
N GLU A 362 -5.89 28.80 0.02
CA GLU A 362 -6.95 29.04 -0.97
C GLU A 362 -6.83 30.42 -1.64
N CYS A 363 -6.38 31.45 -0.93
CA CYS A 363 -6.10 32.76 -1.53
C CYS A 363 -4.98 32.70 -2.56
N LEU A 364 -3.91 31.98 -2.29
CA LEU A 364 -2.80 31.80 -3.24
C LEU A 364 -3.22 31.01 -4.49
N TRP A 365 -4.08 29.99 -4.33
CA TRP A 365 -4.56 29.16 -5.45
C TRP A 365 -5.67 29.83 -6.25
N LYS A 366 -6.72 30.37 -5.63
CA LYS A 366 -7.96 30.84 -6.28
C LYS A 366 -8.06 32.36 -6.40
N GLY A 367 -7.17 33.10 -5.75
CA GLY A 367 -7.13 34.56 -5.72
C GLY A 367 -7.45 35.17 -4.35
N LEU A 368 -6.85 36.31 -4.11
CA LEU A 368 -7.06 37.13 -2.91
C LEU A 368 -8.53 37.55 -2.75
N PRO A 369 -9.02 37.84 -1.54
CA PRO A 369 -10.40 38.25 -1.31
C PRO A 369 -10.83 39.45 -2.18
N SER A 370 -9.95 40.43 -2.39
CA SER A 370 -10.17 41.58 -3.29
C SER A 370 -10.28 41.18 -4.77
N ASP A 371 -9.67 40.08 -5.18
CA ASP A 371 -9.65 39.59 -6.56
C ASP A 371 -10.77 38.59 -6.88
N ARG A 372 -11.38 37.94 -5.87
CA ARG A 372 -12.37 36.86 -6.09
C ARG A 372 -13.63 37.28 -6.88
N LYS A 373 -13.97 38.56 -6.87
CA LYS A 373 -15.13 39.11 -7.63
C LYS A 373 -14.77 39.37 -9.10
N LYS A 374 -13.49 39.38 -9.46
CA LYS A 374 -13.01 39.63 -10.83
C LYS A 374 -13.08 38.36 -11.66
N ASP A 375 -13.04 38.52 -12.98
CA ASP A 375 -12.88 37.38 -13.90
C ASP A 375 -11.56 36.63 -13.58
N ILE A 376 -11.50 35.34 -13.89
CA ILE A 376 -10.33 34.52 -13.64
C ILE A 376 -9.06 35.07 -14.34
N HIS A 377 -9.22 35.73 -15.46
CA HIS A 377 -8.12 36.35 -16.22
C HIS A 377 -7.52 37.58 -15.55
N ASP A 378 -8.30 38.28 -14.74
CA ASP A 378 -7.90 39.49 -14.02
C ASP A 378 -7.35 39.21 -12.62
N ARG A 379 -7.44 37.95 -12.16
CA ARG A 379 -6.89 37.51 -10.87
C ARG A 379 -5.41 37.24 -11.02
N VAL A 380 -4.68 37.46 -9.94
CA VAL A 380 -3.28 37.05 -9.85
C VAL A 380 -3.19 35.89 -8.83
N CYS A 381 -3.23 34.66 -9.31
CA CYS A 381 -3.20 33.46 -8.51
C CYS A 381 -2.69 32.27 -9.34
N ILE A 382 -2.47 31.12 -8.71
CA ILE A 382 -1.96 29.92 -9.39
C ILE A 382 -2.97 29.42 -10.43
N ASP A 383 -4.27 29.39 -10.13
CA ASP A 383 -5.29 28.90 -11.07
C ASP A 383 -5.38 29.79 -12.33
N SER A 384 -5.32 31.12 -12.19
CA SER A 384 -5.31 32.03 -13.33
C SER A 384 -4.05 31.92 -14.17
N PHE A 385 -2.90 31.67 -13.55
CA PHE A 385 -1.66 31.36 -14.26
C PHE A 385 -1.82 30.12 -15.15
N PHE A 386 -2.34 29.01 -14.60
CA PHE A 386 -2.54 27.79 -15.37
C PHE A 386 -3.66 27.92 -16.42
N GLN A 387 -4.66 28.75 -16.17
CA GLN A 387 -5.66 29.09 -17.17
C GLN A 387 -5.00 29.80 -18.38
N MET A 388 -4.15 30.80 -18.15
CA MET A 388 -3.37 31.48 -19.18
C MET A 388 -2.47 30.47 -19.94
N VAL A 389 -1.79 29.55 -19.22
CA VAL A 389 -0.98 28.50 -19.85
C VAL A 389 -1.83 27.59 -20.72
N LYS A 390 -3.04 27.22 -20.27
CA LYS A 390 -3.98 26.35 -21.00
C LYS A 390 -4.44 27.00 -22.32
N GLU A 391 -4.74 28.26 -22.32
CA GLU A 391 -5.19 29.01 -23.49
C GLU A 391 -4.07 29.20 -24.53
N ASN A 392 -2.83 29.25 -24.08
CA ASN A 392 -1.65 29.43 -24.95
C ASN A 392 -1.00 28.08 -25.37
N GLN A 393 -1.64 26.93 -25.17
CA GLN A 393 -1.09 25.60 -25.50
C GLN A 393 -0.82 25.39 -27.00
N TYR A 394 -1.31 26.24 -27.88
CA TYR A 394 -0.92 26.23 -29.31
C TYR A 394 0.60 26.49 -29.49
N LYS A 395 1.28 27.14 -28.54
CA LYS A 395 2.74 27.32 -28.51
C LYS A 395 3.41 26.16 -27.76
N ILE A 396 4.48 25.61 -28.34
CA ILE A 396 5.22 24.45 -27.76
C ILE A 396 5.68 24.68 -26.31
N GLN A 397 6.18 25.89 -26.01
CA GLN A 397 6.67 26.26 -24.70
C GLN A 397 5.61 26.13 -23.58
N TYR A 398 4.37 26.50 -23.83
CA TYR A 398 3.27 26.37 -22.87
C TYR A 398 2.78 24.91 -22.72
N ARG A 399 2.86 24.11 -23.81
CA ARG A 399 2.61 22.66 -23.70
C ARG A 399 3.64 21.96 -22.81
N VAL A 400 4.92 22.28 -22.99
CA VAL A 400 5.99 21.75 -22.14
C VAL A 400 5.83 22.23 -20.70
N MET A 401 5.49 23.51 -20.49
CA MET A 401 5.23 24.06 -19.15
C MET A 401 4.06 23.33 -18.48
N MET A 402 2.93 23.17 -19.16
CA MET A 402 1.78 22.43 -18.64
C MET A 402 2.14 20.98 -18.28
N SER A 403 2.89 20.28 -19.14
CA SER A 403 3.32 18.89 -18.90
C SER A 403 4.22 18.77 -17.65
N ARG A 404 5.06 19.79 -17.39
CA ARG A 404 5.97 19.79 -16.22
C ARG A 404 5.24 19.83 -14.88
N TYR A 405 4.06 20.47 -14.82
CA TYR A 405 3.28 20.62 -13.58
C TYR A 405 2.07 19.67 -13.50
N ARG A 406 1.87 18.82 -14.52
CA ARG A 406 0.85 17.77 -14.47
C ARG A 406 1.34 16.55 -13.70
N GLY A 407 0.50 16.10 -12.78
CA GLY A 407 0.73 14.91 -11.99
C GLY A 407 -0.58 14.20 -11.64
N LYS A 408 -0.47 13.14 -10.89
CA LYS A 408 -1.60 12.42 -10.33
C LYS A 408 -2.13 13.19 -9.12
N THR A 409 -3.31 13.79 -9.25
CA THR A 409 -3.97 14.56 -8.19
C THR A 409 -5.23 13.83 -7.70
N VAL A 410 -5.64 14.09 -6.48
CA VAL A 410 -6.90 13.55 -5.95
C VAL A 410 -8.06 14.07 -6.81
N CYS A 411 -8.98 13.19 -7.16
CA CYS A 411 -10.16 13.57 -7.94
C CYS A 411 -10.95 14.67 -7.23
N PRO A 412 -11.23 15.82 -7.86
CA PRO A 412 -11.94 16.94 -7.22
C PRO A 412 -13.38 16.61 -6.88
N GLU A 413 -14.02 15.69 -7.60
CA GLU A 413 -15.41 15.30 -7.39
C GLU A 413 -15.56 14.30 -6.25
N CYS A 414 -14.94 13.13 -6.33
CA CYS A 414 -15.06 12.10 -5.30
C CYS A 414 -14.07 12.26 -4.14
N ARG A 415 -13.11 13.18 -4.23
CA ARG A 415 -12.07 13.42 -3.20
C ARG A 415 -11.32 12.15 -2.75
N GLY A 416 -11.10 11.24 -3.70
CA GLY A 416 -10.38 9.98 -3.45
C GLY A 416 -11.26 8.80 -3.05
N THR A 417 -12.55 8.99 -2.81
CA THR A 417 -13.48 7.90 -2.41
C THR A 417 -13.81 6.93 -3.54
N ARG A 418 -13.56 7.32 -4.80
CA ARG A 418 -13.76 6.54 -6.05
C ARG A 418 -15.21 6.29 -6.44
N LEU A 419 -16.16 6.50 -5.53
CA LEU A 419 -17.59 6.30 -5.75
C LEU A 419 -18.29 7.58 -6.20
N LYS A 420 -19.47 7.43 -6.79
CA LYS A 420 -20.41 8.52 -7.02
C LYS A 420 -20.86 9.14 -5.69
N LYS A 421 -21.31 10.40 -5.72
CA LYS A 421 -21.79 11.11 -4.54
C LYS A 421 -22.98 10.44 -3.87
N GLU A 422 -23.84 9.84 -4.67
CA GLU A 422 -25.06 9.13 -4.25
C GLU A 422 -24.75 8.01 -3.24
N ALA A 423 -23.65 7.31 -3.43
CA ALA A 423 -23.19 6.28 -2.50
C ALA A 423 -22.89 6.82 -1.07
N SER A 424 -22.57 8.10 -0.93
CA SER A 424 -22.32 8.73 0.36
C SER A 424 -23.60 9.12 1.11
N TRP A 425 -24.74 9.13 0.43
CA TRP A 425 -26.02 9.41 1.05
C TRP A 425 -26.57 8.19 1.80
N VAL A 426 -26.10 6.99 1.47
CA VAL A 426 -26.48 5.76 2.14
C VAL A 426 -25.61 5.54 3.37
N LYS A 427 -26.23 5.37 4.54
CA LYS A 427 -25.54 5.29 5.83
C LYS A 427 -25.99 4.08 6.64
N ILE A 428 -25.08 3.54 7.44
CA ILE A 428 -25.32 2.56 8.49
C ILE A 428 -24.74 3.15 9.78
N GLY A 429 -25.50 3.22 10.86
CA GLY A 429 -25.02 3.81 12.11
C GLY A 429 -24.51 5.24 11.94
N GLY A 430 -25.09 6.02 11.01
CA GLY A 430 -24.71 7.41 10.72
C GLY A 430 -23.47 7.60 9.84
N ARG A 431 -22.83 6.50 9.34
CA ARG A 431 -21.61 6.53 8.52
C ARG A 431 -21.87 5.98 7.12
N ALA A 432 -21.33 6.66 6.11
CA ALA A 432 -21.29 6.17 4.73
C ALA A 432 -20.17 5.14 4.54
N ILE A 433 -20.27 4.31 3.50
CA ILE A 433 -19.19 3.35 3.16
C ILE A 433 -17.86 4.06 2.92
N THR A 434 -17.89 5.26 2.33
CA THR A 434 -16.73 6.10 2.08
C THR A 434 -16.02 6.53 3.36
N ASP A 435 -16.76 6.79 4.43
CA ASP A 435 -16.19 7.14 5.73
C ASP A 435 -15.50 5.94 6.37
N LEU A 436 -16.11 4.74 6.25
CA LEU A 436 -15.58 3.53 6.85
C LEU A 436 -14.28 3.06 6.20
N VAL A 437 -14.16 3.18 4.87
CA VAL A 437 -12.95 2.71 4.17
C VAL A 437 -11.73 3.60 4.40
N ASP A 438 -11.94 4.85 4.81
CA ASP A 438 -10.87 5.80 5.15
C ASP A 438 -10.48 5.76 6.64
N MET A 439 -11.24 5.04 7.48
CA MET A 439 -10.88 4.82 8.88
C MET A 439 -9.70 3.86 9.01
N PRO A 440 -8.79 4.08 9.97
CA PRO A 440 -7.83 3.07 10.41
C PRO A 440 -8.56 1.78 10.85
N ILE A 441 -7.99 0.61 10.51
CA ILE A 441 -8.60 -0.70 10.81
C ILE A 441 -8.94 -0.85 12.30
N VAL A 442 -8.10 -0.31 13.21
CA VAL A 442 -8.38 -0.31 14.66
C VAL A 442 -9.69 0.42 14.97
N GLU A 443 -9.91 1.58 14.39
CA GLU A 443 -11.12 2.38 14.63
C GLU A 443 -12.34 1.76 13.97
N LEU A 444 -12.16 1.21 12.76
CA LEU A 444 -13.21 0.50 12.03
C LEU A 444 -13.72 -0.71 12.83
N LYS A 445 -12.81 -1.52 13.42
CA LYS A 445 -13.20 -2.66 14.27
C LYS A 445 -13.99 -2.19 15.50
N GLN A 446 -13.51 -1.11 16.17
CA GLN A 446 -14.21 -0.55 17.33
C GLN A 446 -15.60 0.01 16.96
N TRP A 447 -15.75 0.54 15.75
CA TRP A 447 -17.04 1.01 15.27
C TRP A 447 -18.01 -0.15 15.07
N PHE A 448 -17.57 -1.27 14.45
CA PHE A 448 -18.40 -2.48 14.33
C PHE A 448 -18.80 -3.07 15.68
N ASP A 449 -17.88 -3.09 16.66
CA ASP A 449 -18.14 -3.62 18.01
C ASP A 449 -19.19 -2.79 18.77
N LYS A 450 -19.33 -1.49 18.45
CA LYS A 450 -20.30 -0.57 19.06
C LYS A 450 -21.55 -0.35 18.23
N LEU A 451 -21.65 -0.95 17.06
CA LEU A 451 -22.76 -0.75 16.13
C LEU A 451 -24.08 -1.28 16.72
N GLN A 452 -25.05 -0.40 16.82
CA GLN A 452 -26.41 -0.77 17.25
C GLN A 452 -27.30 -0.94 16.04
N LEU A 453 -27.90 -2.11 15.91
CA LEU A 453 -28.80 -2.50 14.85
C LEU A 453 -30.13 -2.96 15.43
N THR A 454 -31.21 -2.80 14.69
CA THR A 454 -32.51 -3.40 15.01
C THR A 454 -32.42 -4.92 14.90
N GLU A 455 -33.36 -5.67 15.49
CA GLU A 455 -33.35 -7.14 15.43
C GLU A 455 -33.41 -7.66 13.99
N HIS A 456 -34.21 -7.04 13.14
CA HIS A 456 -34.28 -7.39 11.72
C HIS A 456 -32.95 -7.16 10.99
N GLU A 457 -32.31 -5.99 11.21
CA GLU A 457 -31.01 -5.68 10.61
C GLU A 457 -29.92 -6.65 11.10
N LYS A 458 -29.96 -7.06 12.37
CA LYS A 458 -29.03 -8.06 12.93
C LYS A 458 -29.20 -9.42 12.24
N ASP A 459 -30.41 -9.89 12.02
CA ASP A 459 -30.67 -11.20 11.38
C ASP A 459 -30.19 -11.19 9.92
N VAL A 460 -30.49 -10.13 9.17
CA VAL A 460 -30.09 -9.97 7.76
C VAL A 460 -28.57 -9.84 7.61
N SER A 461 -27.90 -9.12 8.51
CA SER A 461 -26.48 -8.79 8.40
C SER A 461 -25.53 -9.71 9.17
N LYS A 462 -26.05 -10.62 10.00
CA LYS A 462 -25.29 -11.47 10.93
C LYS A 462 -24.04 -12.10 10.29
N ARG A 463 -24.20 -12.78 9.15
CA ARG A 463 -23.10 -13.43 8.46
C ARG A 463 -22.07 -12.42 7.93
N LEU A 464 -22.56 -11.32 7.35
CA LEU A 464 -21.68 -10.29 6.77
C LEU A 464 -20.82 -9.62 7.84
N ILE A 465 -21.44 -9.23 8.96
CA ILE A 465 -20.73 -8.61 10.09
C ILE A 465 -19.72 -9.57 10.72
N THR A 466 -20.08 -10.84 10.86
CA THR A 466 -19.15 -11.87 11.38
C THR A 466 -17.91 -11.98 10.48
N GLU A 467 -18.09 -12.07 9.15
CA GLU A 467 -16.99 -12.16 8.21
C GLU A 467 -16.12 -10.90 8.21
N ILE A 468 -16.73 -9.70 8.23
CA ILE A 468 -15.99 -8.43 8.30
C ILE A 468 -15.18 -8.35 9.59
N THR A 469 -15.80 -8.63 10.75
CA THR A 469 -15.15 -8.50 12.05
C THR A 469 -14.02 -9.50 12.25
N HIS A 470 -14.16 -10.74 11.74
CA HIS A 470 -13.08 -11.74 11.74
C HIS A 470 -11.88 -11.28 10.91
N ARG A 471 -12.11 -10.82 9.68
CA ARG A 471 -11.02 -10.34 8.81
C ARG A 471 -10.35 -9.08 9.36
N LEU A 472 -11.12 -8.17 9.95
CA LEU A 472 -10.55 -7.00 10.66
C LEU A 472 -9.69 -7.44 11.85
N GLN A 473 -10.14 -8.44 12.62
CA GLN A 473 -9.37 -8.98 13.74
C GLN A 473 -8.04 -9.57 13.26
N PHE A 474 -8.04 -10.39 12.20
CA PHE A 474 -6.80 -10.93 11.64
C PHE A 474 -5.82 -9.83 11.20
N LEU A 475 -6.33 -8.74 10.59
CA LEU A 475 -5.47 -7.59 10.23
C LEU A 475 -4.85 -6.91 11.46
N LEU A 476 -5.58 -6.86 12.59
CA LEU A 476 -5.06 -6.35 13.86
C LEU A 476 -4.00 -7.27 14.44
N ASP A 477 -4.23 -8.59 14.38
CA ASP A 477 -3.33 -9.60 14.93
C ASP A 477 -1.99 -9.66 14.17
N VAL A 478 -1.99 -9.36 12.87
CA VAL A 478 -0.73 -9.22 12.10
C VAL A 478 -0.12 -7.81 12.16
N GLY A 479 -0.63 -6.91 13.02
CA GLY A 479 -0.05 -5.59 13.24
C GLY A 479 -0.37 -4.55 12.16
N LEU A 480 -1.41 -4.73 11.34
CA LEU A 480 -1.79 -3.82 10.26
C LEU A 480 -2.91 -2.83 10.64
N GLY A 481 -3.16 -2.64 11.94
CA GLY A 481 -4.24 -1.80 12.44
C GLY A 481 -4.20 -0.33 12.04
N TYR A 482 -3.04 0.19 11.64
CA TYR A 482 -2.85 1.57 11.19
C TYR A 482 -3.24 1.79 9.72
N LEU A 483 -3.43 0.73 8.93
CA LEU A 483 -3.85 0.84 7.53
C LEU A 483 -5.33 1.25 7.43
N THR A 484 -5.69 1.80 6.26
CA THR A 484 -7.08 2.05 5.87
C THR A 484 -7.46 1.09 4.73
N LEU A 485 -8.75 0.74 4.62
CA LEU A 485 -9.22 -0.14 3.55
C LEU A 485 -9.09 0.48 2.16
N ASN A 486 -9.10 1.82 2.05
CA ASN A 486 -8.96 2.56 0.80
C ASN A 486 -7.51 2.69 0.33
N ARG A 487 -6.51 2.31 1.15
CA ARG A 487 -5.11 2.39 0.74
C ARG A 487 -4.82 1.50 -0.46
N GLN A 488 -4.16 2.06 -1.46
CA GLN A 488 -3.82 1.34 -2.70
C GLN A 488 -2.78 0.25 -2.45
N SER A 489 -3.00 -0.94 -3.01
CA SER A 489 -2.13 -2.11 -2.84
C SER A 489 -0.71 -1.87 -3.38
N ASN A 490 -0.54 -1.05 -4.43
CA ASN A 490 0.77 -0.71 -5.00
C ASN A 490 1.60 0.26 -4.12
N THR A 491 1.02 0.81 -3.05
CA THR A 491 1.71 1.68 -2.08
C THR A 491 2.17 0.92 -0.82
N LEU A 492 1.86 -0.36 -0.74
CA LEU A 492 2.22 -1.22 0.37
C LEU A 492 3.69 -1.66 0.26
N SER A 493 4.33 -1.84 1.40
CA SER A 493 5.62 -2.54 1.46
C SER A 493 5.44 -4.05 1.18
N GLY A 494 6.53 -4.75 0.84
CA GLY A 494 6.49 -6.19 0.62
C GLY A 494 5.95 -6.96 1.83
N GLY A 495 6.39 -6.61 3.04
CA GLY A 495 5.89 -7.21 4.28
C GLY A 495 4.42 -6.89 4.59
N GLU A 496 3.94 -5.66 4.32
CA GLU A 496 2.51 -5.33 4.46
C GLU A 496 1.66 -6.17 3.51
N SER A 497 2.09 -6.29 2.24
CA SER A 497 1.39 -7.09 1.22
C SER A 497 1.34 -8.58 1.61
N GLN A 498 2.44 -9.12 2.09
CA GLN A 498 2.53 -10.52 2.53
C GLN A 498 1.59 -10.80 3.72
N ARG A 499 1.54 -9.90 4.71
CA ARG A 499 0.63 -10.04 5.86
C ARG A 499 -0.84 -9.93 5.46
N ILE A 500 -1.18 -9.07 4.48
CA ILE A 500 -2.54 -9.03 3.92
C ILE A 500 -2.89 -10.37 3.27
N ASN A 501 -1.98 -10.97 2.49
CA ASN A 501 -2.20 -12.28 1.88
C ASN A 501 -2.35 -13.38 2.94
N LEU A 502 -1.58 -13.31 4.04
CA LEU A 502 -1.71 -14.23 5.16
C LEU A 502 -3.11 -14.13 5.79
N THR A 503 -3.62 -12.93 6.03
CA THR A 503 -4.97 -12.75 6.61
C THR A 503 -6.07 -13.26 5.69
N THR A 504 -5.92 -13.10 4.38
CA THR A 504 -6.87 -13.64 3.39
C THR A 504 -6.87 -15.18 3.43
N SER A 505 -5.69 -15.78 3.54
CA SER A 505 -5.55 -17.24 3.64
C SER A 505 -6.17 -17.81 4.92
N LEU A 506 -6.03 -17.11 6.06
CA LEU A 506 -6.68 -17.46 7.33
C LEU A 506 -8.21 -17.39 7.23
N GLY A 507 -8.73 -16.36 6.55
CA GLY A 507 -10.16 -16.20 6.29
C GLY A 507 -10.76 -17.31 5.42
N SER A 508 -9.96 -18.06 4.67
CA SER A 508 -10.44 -19.18 3.82
C SER A 508 -10.77 -20.47 4.58
N SER A 509 -10.42 -20.57 5.88
CA SER A 509 -10.68 -21.71 6.77
C SER A 509 -10.29 -23.07 6.18
N LEU A 510 -9.22 -23.15 5.36
CA LEU A 510 -8.73 -24.38 4.82
C LEU A 510 -8.03 -25.20 5.91
N VAL A 511 -8.35 -26.48 6.00
CA VAL A 511 -7.83 -27.43 7.00
C VAL A 511 -7.04 -28.52 6.30
N GLY A 512 -5.97 -29.01 6.94
CA GLY A 512 -5.14 -30.11 6.43
C GLY A 512 -4.29 -29.71 5.22
N SER A 513 -3.96 -28.42 5.07
CA SER A 513 -3.13 -27.86 4.01
C SER A 513 -1.70 -27.60 4.49
N LEU A 514 -0.78 -27.46 3.54
CA LEU A 514 0.60 -27.02 3.76
C LEU A 514 0.71 -25.52 3.43
N TYR A 515 0.96 -24.70 4.43
CA TYR A 515 1.28 -23.28 4.23
C TYR A 515 2.79 -23.10 4.22
N ILE A 516 3.29 -22.42 3.19
CA ILE A 516 4.71 -22.09 3.04
C ILE A 516 4.85 -20.58 2.98
N LEU A 517 5.56 -19.99 3.95
CA LEU A 517 5.76 -18.56 4.06
C LEU A 517 7.24 -18.21 3.88
N ASP A 518 7.50 -17.11 3.14
CA ASP A 518 8.86 -16.62 2.89
C ASP A 518 9.12 -15.40 3.79
N GLU A 519 9.96 -15.57 4.79
CA GLU A 519 10.42 -14.53 5.72
C GLU A 519 9.29 -13.59 6.22
N PRO A 520 8.23 -14.12 6.86
CA PRO A 520 7.07 -13.32 7.24
C PRO A 520 7.36 -12.25 8.31
N SER A 521 8.51 -12.30 8.99
CA SER A 521 8.97 -11.32 10.00
C SER A 521 9.58 -10.04 9.41
N ILE A 522 9.75 -9.97 8.09
CA ILE A 522 10.41 -8.83 7.45
C ILE A 522 9.80 -7.48 7.82
N GLY A 523 10.67 -6.54 8.24
CA GLY A 523 10.26 -5.18 8.60
C GLY A 523 9.37 -5.11 9.84
N LEU A 524 9.31 -6.18 10.63
CA LEU A 524 8.58 -6.20 11.90
C LEU A 524 9.47 -5.80 13.06
N HIS A 525 8.89 -5.03 13.97
CA HIS A 525 9.42 -4.88 15.31
C HIS A 525 9.10 -6.14 16.14
N SER A 526 9.95 -6.51 17.10
CA SER A 526 9.77 -7.73 17.94
C SER A 526 8.36 -7.83 18.55
N ARG A 527 7.72 -6.72 18.93
CA ARG A 527 6.32 -6.72 19.38
C ARG A 527 5.35 -7.28 18.33
N ASP A 528 5.56 -6.93 17.07
CA ASP A 528 4.67 -7.36 15.99
C ASP A 528 5.04 -8.78 15.54
N THR A 529 6.30 -9.22 15.73
CA THR A 529 6.75 -10.62 15.58
C THR A 529 6.04 -11.54 16.58
N ASP A 530 5.90 -11.15 17.85
CA ASP A 530 5.14 -11.91 18.86
C ASP A 530 3.68 -12.16 18.42
N ARG A 531 3.03 -11.15 17.83
CA ARG A 531 1.67 -11.27 17.28
C ARG A 531 1.63 -12.21 16.06
N LEU A 532 2.58 -12.10 15.18
CA LEU A 532 2.68 -12.99 14.02
C LEU A 532 2.86 -14.44 14.44
N ILE A 533 3.69 -14.71 15.44
CA ILE A 533 3.86 -16.05 16.01
C ILE A 533 2.53 -16.61 16.51
N HIS A 534 1.72 -15.80 17.17
CA HIS A 534 0.39 -16.19 17.62
C HIS A 534 -0.50 -16.62 16.45
N VAL A 535 -0.54 -15.82 15.39
CA VAL A 535 -1.30 -16.09 14.16
C VAL A 535 -0.84 -17.39 13.47
N LEU A 536 0.49 -17.63 13.39
CA LEU A 536 1.03 -18.87 12.80
C LEU A 536 0.66 -20.11 13.62
N LYS A 537 0.63 -19.99 14.96
CA LYS A 537 0.17 -21.05 15.86
C LYS A 537 -1.33 -21.30 15.77
N GLU A 538 -2.14 -20.27 15.57
CA GLU A 538 -3.57 -20.43 15.28
C GLU A 538 -3.79 -21.19 13.97
N LEU A 539 -3.04 -20.83 12.91
CA LEU A 539 -3.09 -21.52 11.63
C LEU A 539 -2.73 -23.01 11.78
N GLN A 540 -1.71 -23.32 12.59
CA GLN A 540 -1.33 -24.68 12.95
C GLN A 540 -2.45 -25.40 13.74
N ALA A 541 -3.05 -24.75 14.74
CA ALA A 541 -4.11 -25.30 15.58
C ALA A 541 -5.37 -25.69 14.78
N LEU A 542 -5.61 -25.08 13.62
CA LEU A 542 -6.65 -25.49 12.67
C LEU A 542 -6.33 -26.84 11.97
N GLY A 543 -5.19 -27.48 12.26
CA GLY A 543 -4.79 -28.76 11.69
C GLY A 543 -3.96 -28.64 10.40
N ASN A 544 -3.35 -27.50 10.15
CA ASN A 544 -2.48 -27.26 9.01
C ASN A 544 -1.01 -27.52 9.36
N THR A 545 -0.21 -27.83 8.36
CA THR A 545 1.26 -27.82 8.46
C THR A 545 1.75 -26.44 8.06
N VAL A 546 2.50 -25.77 8.93
CA VAL A 546 3.02 -24.43 8.68
C VAL A 546 4.53 -24.50 8.52
N VAL A 547 5.03 -24.17 7.33
CA VAL A 547 6.46 -24.13 7.03
C VAL A 547 6.85 -22.68 6.80
N VAL A 548 7.80 -22.16 7.54
CA VAL A 548 8.35 -20.81 7.36
C VAL A 548 9.81 -20.87 6.99
N VAL A 549 10.23 -20.13 5.97
CA VAL A 549 11.63 -19.83 5.71
C VAL A 549 11.98 -18.60 6.54
N GLU A 550 12.86 -18.73 7.53
CA GLU A 550 13.11 -17.67 8.49
C GLU A 550 14.53 -17.57 9.02
N HIS A 551 14.86 -16.37 9.49
CA HIS A 551 16.12 -16.00 10.12
C HIS A 551 15.94 -15.35 11.49
N ASP A 552 14.71 -15.00 11.86
CA ASP A 552 14.37 -14.37 13.15
C ASP A 552 14.44 -15.39 14.28
N GLU A 553 15.18 -15.07 15.36
CA GLU A 553 15.37 -15.98 16.50
C GLU A 553 14.04 -16.28 17.21
N GLU A 554 13.14 -15.30 17.34
CA GLU A 554 11.87 -15.45 18.06
C GLU A 554 10.96 -16.45 17.33
N ILE A 555 10.88 -16.37 15.99
CA ILE A 555 10.10 -17.32 15.17
C ILE A 555 10.72 -18.71 15.18
N MET A 556 12.05 -18.80 15.02
CA MET A 556 12.74 -20.10 15.06
C MET A 556 12.54 -20.82 16.40
N ARG A 557 12.59 -20.08 17.51
CA ARG A 557 12.33 -20.64 18.86
C ARG A 557 10.86 -20.98 19.13
N ALA A 558 9.95 -20.32 18.43
CA ALA A 558 8.52 -20.59 18.54
C ALA A 558 8.07 -21.80 17.71
N ALA A 559 8.86 -22.23 16.73
CA ALA A 559 8.60 -23.40 15.93
C ALA A 559 8.75 -24.70 16.72
N ASP A 560 8.02 -25.76 16.32
CA ASP A 560 8.15 -27.10 16.92
C ASP A 560 9.37 -27.84 16.36
N TYR A 561 9.67 -27.61 15.10
CA TYR A 561 10.69 -28.31 14.36
C TYR A 561 11.56 -27.37 13.54
N LEU A 562 12.87 -27.60 13.51
CA LEU A 562 13.84 -26.79 12.78
C LEU A 562 14.57 -27.64 11.75
N ILE A 563 14.71 -27.08 10.54
CA ILE A 563 15.51 -27.65 9.45
C ILE A 563 16.51 -26.57 9.04
N ASP A 564 17.82 -26.86 9.24
CA ASP A 564 18.90 -25.95 8.89
C ASP A 564 19.59 -26.41 7.61
N VAL A 565 19.57 -25.54 6.59
CA VAL A 565 20.17 -25.79 5.28
C VAL A 565 21.50 -25.06 5.19
N GLY A 566 22.60 -25.79 4.96
CA GLY A 566 23.90 -25.18 4.98
C GLY A 566 24.96 -26.08 4.34
N PRO A 567 26.21 -26.04 4.85
CA PRO A 567 26.71 -25.15 5.92
C PRO A 567 26.89 -23.72 5.48
N ASP A 568 27.24 -23.46 4.22
CA ASP A 568 27.50 -22.14 3.63
C ASP A 568 26.58 -21.86 2.44
N ALA A 569 26.89 -20.84 1.67
CA ALA A 569 26.09 -20.41 0.52
C ALA A 569 26.52 -21.08 -0.80
N GLY A 570 25.61 -21.13 -1.77
CA GLY A 570 25.86 -21.60 -3.13
C GLY A 570 26.34 -23.04 -3.20
N ARG A 571 27.48 -23.30 -3.86
CA ARG A 571 28.07 -24.67 -4.01
C ARG A 571 28.52 -25.29 -2.69
N LEU A 572 28.84 -24.49 -1.70
CA LEU A 572 29.22 -24.95 -0.36
C LEU A 572 28.01 -25.24 0.52
N GLY A 573 26.83 -24.79 0.10
CA GLY A 573 25.53 -25.02 0.75
C GLY A 573 24.83 -26.27 0.23
N GLY A 574 23.53 -26.33 0.40
CA GLY A 574 22.65 -27.38 -0.16
C GLY A 574 22.62 -28.69 0.59
N GLU A 575 23.17 -28.76 1.81
CA GLU A 575 23.14 -29.93 2.69
C GLU A 575 22.17 -29.67 3.86
N ILE A 576 21.56 -30.71 4.43
CA ILE A 576 20.87 -30.58 5.71
C ILE A 576 21.91 -30.71 6.81
N VAL A 577 22.21 -29.60 7.49
CA VAL A 577 23.21 -29.55 8.55
C VAL A 577 22.62 -29.76 9.93
N PHE A 578 21.30 -29.57 10.09
CA PHE A 578 20.52 -29.94 11.26
C PHE A 578 19.07 -30.19 10.90
N GLN A 579 18.45 -31.14 11.57
CA GLN A 579 17.02 -31.43 11.50
C GLN A 579 16.57 -32.03 12.82
N GLY A 580 15.66 -31.32 13.55
CA GLY A 580 15.24 -31.79 14.86
C GLY A 580 14.22 -30.86 15.52
N LYS A 581 13.81 -31.22 16.74
CA LYS A 581 12.90 -30.41 17.54
C LYS A 581 13.62 -29.19 18.13
N VAL A 582 12.92 -28.04 18.13
CA VAL A 582 13.46 -26.81 18.71
C VAL A 582 13.62 -26.92 20.23
N SER A 583 12.77 -27.72 20.90
CA SER A 583 12.87 -28.01 22.36
C SER A 583 14.22 -28.57 22.80
N ASP A 584 14.94 -29.23 21.89
CA ASP A 584 16.23 -29.86 22.18
C ASP A 584 17.40 -28.85 22.11
N ILE A 585 17.15 -27.63 21.61
CA ILE A 585 18.13 -26.57 21.46
C ILE A 585 18.07 -25.65 22.69
N LYS A 586 18.91 -25.93 23.69
CA LYS A 586 19.01 -25.12 24.91
C LYS A 586 20.12 -24.09 24.79
N ARG A 587 19.91 -22.89 25.40
CA ARG A 587 20.94 -21.87 25.48
C ARG A 587 21.96 -22.24 26.55
N ILE A 588 23.24 -22.08 26.28
CA ILE A 588 24.33 -22.32 27.26
C ILE A 588 24.22 -21.25 28.37
N ASP A 589 24.06 -21.70 29.60
CA ASP A 589 24.05 -20.83 30.76
C ASP A 589 25.49 -20.42 31.11
N PRO A 590 25.89 -19.15 30.96
CA PRO A 590 27.22 -18.65 31.25
C PRO A 590 27.54 -18.69 32.76
N THR A 591 26.52 -18.73 33.60
CA THR A 591 26.72 -18.82 35.06
C THR A 591 27.05 -20.24 35.54
N GLY A 592 26.87 -21.25 34.69
CA GLY A 592 27.11 -22.67 34.97
C GLY A 592 26.16 -23.31 35.97
N LYS A 593 25.04 -22.64 36.28
CA LYS A 593 24.01 -23.19 37.20
C LYS A 593 23.26 -24.35 36.53
N ASP A 594 22.95 -24.25 35.26
CA ASP A 594 22.30 -25.31 34.46
C ASP A 594 23.39 -26.21 33.84
N LYS A 595 23.93 -27.15 34.63
CA LYS A 595 24.94 -28.08 34.15
C LYS A 595 24.40 -29.09 33.14
N GLU A 596 23.17 -29.51 33.28
CA GLU A 596 22.51 -30.52 32.45
C GLU A 596 22.18 -29.93 31.06
N GLY A 597 21.55 -28.76 30.99
CA GLY A 597 21.30 -28.04 29.77
C GLY A 597 22.59 -27.67 29.01
N ASN A 598 23.63 -27.27 29.74
CA ASN A 598 24.95 -26.98 29.13
C ASN A 598 25.60 -28.23 28.55
N ALA A 599 25.44 -29.41 29.18
CA ALA A 599 25.97 -30.67 28.64
C ALA A 599 25.23 -31.11 27.38
N GLU A 600 23.90 -30.98 27.36
CA GLU A 600 23.07 -31.27 26.17
C GLU A 600 23.43 -30.34 24.99
N SER A 601 23.57 -29.04 25.25
CA SER A 601 23.98 -28.08 24.23
C SER A 601 25.39 -28.34 23.66
N LYS A 602 26.35 -28.72 24.52
CA LYS A 602 27.69 -29.09 24.07
C LYS A 602 27.67 -30.39 23.24
N LYS A 603 26.83 -31.36 23.60
CA LYS A 603 26.63 -32.55 22.80
C LYS A 603 26.05 -32.22 21.43
N LEU A 604 25.00 -31.41 21.39
CA LEU A 604 24.37 -30.96 20.14
C LEU A 604 25.39 -30.24 19.23
N LEU A 605 26.21 -29.34 19.76
CA LEU A 605 27.28 -28.67 19.03
C LEU A 605 28.34 -29.63 18.48
N SER A 606 28.64 -30.71 19.18
CA SER A 606 29.61 -31.73 18.71
C SER A 606 29.03 -32.63 17.62
N GLU A 607 27.70 -32.87 17.65
CA GLU A 607 26.99 -33.65 16.64
C GLU A 607 26.77 -32.83 15.34
N TYR A 608 26.54 -31.51 15.47
CA TYR A 608 26.25 -30.63 14.33
C TYR A 608 27.21 -29.43 14.21
N PRO A 609 28.51 -29.66 14.08
CA PRO A 609 29.53 -28.61 14.08
C PRO A 609 29.43 -27.67 12.88
N LYS A 610 28.77 -28.09 11.79
CA LYS A 610 28.61 -27.32 10.57
C LYS A 610 27.39 -26.38 10.61
N SER A 611 26.51 -26.47 11.63
CA SER A 611 25.30 -25.65 11.71
C SER A 611 25.60 -24.33 12.42
N HIS A 612 25.67 -23.24 11.65
CA HIS A 612 25.79 -21.89 12.19
C HIS A 612 24.57 -21.53 13.03
N THR A 613 23.38 -21.92 12.62
CA THR A 613 22.14 -21.68 13.37
C THR A 613 22.20 -22.25 14.78
N ILE A 614 22.64 -23.49 14.94
CA ILE A 614 22.78 -24.13 16.27
C ILE A 614 23.82 -23.42 17.14
N GLN A 615 24.93 -22.95 16.53
CA GLN A 615 25.95 -22.21 17.25
C GLN A 615 25.39 -20.90 17.82
N TYR A 616 24.57 -20.16 17.06
CA TYR A 616 23.94 -18.93 17.53
C TYR A 616 22.80 -19.19 18.51
N LEU A 617 21.89 -20.13 18.23
CA LEU A 617 20.76 -20.44 19.12
C LEU A 617 21.20 -20.98 20.49
N THR A 618 22.29 -21.73 20.54
CA THR A 618 22.88 -22.20 21.81
C THR A 618 23.69 -21.13 22.50
N GLY A 619 24.01 -20.01 21.83
CA GLY A 619 24.86 -18.94 22.38
C GLY A 619 26.36 -19.28 22.38
N ALA A 620 26.78 -20.36 21.70
CA ALA A 620 28.20 -20.65 21.49
C ALA A 620 28.88 -19.62 20.58
N GLU A 621 28.15 -19.08 19.62
CA GLU A 621 28.53 -17.92 18.82
C GLU A 621 27.52 -16.78 19.04
N MET A 622 28.01 -15.55 19.10
CA MET A 622 27.20 -14.34 19.27
C MET A 622 27.77 -13.18 18.45
N ILE A 623 26.92 -12.22 18.11
CA ILE A 623 27.37 -10.95 17.57
C ILE A 623 27.91 -10.11 18.73
N PRO A 624 29.22 -9.74 18.72
CA PRO A 624 29.82 -9.04 19.86
C PRO A 624 29.23 -7.62 19.99
N THR A 625 28.69 -7.31 21.17
CA THR A 625 28.27 -5.95 21.51
C THR A 625 29.53 -5.11 21.80
N PRO A 626 29.67 -3.91 21.21
CA PRO A 626 30.80 -3.04 21.51
C PRO A 626 30.86 -2.67 23.00
N THR A 627 32.05 -2.75 23.58
CA THR A 627 32.31 -2.39 25.00
C THR A 627 32.31 -0.88 25.26
N SER A 628 32.52 -0.08 24.19
CA SER A 628 32.48 1.38 24.25
C SER A 628 31.82 1.91 22.97
N ARG A 629 31.09 3.01 23.10
CA ARG A 629 30.45 3.70 21.97
C ARG A 629 31.39 4.77 21.43
N ARG A 630 31.37 4.99 20.10
CA ARG A 630 32.12 6.06 19.46
C ARG A 630 31.57 7.42 19.92
N PRO A 631 32.42 8.32 20.44
CA PRO A 631 31.99 9.67 20.74
C PRO A 631 31.72 10.44 19.43
N TRP A 632 30.74 11.32 19.46
CA TRP A 632 30.45 12.23 18.36
C TRP A 632 30.26 13.67 18.84
N ASN A 633 30.63 14.62 18.01
CA ASN A 633 30.51 16.05 18.28
C ASN A 633 29.86 16.83 17.14
N MET A 634 29.66 16.18 16.00
CA MET A 634 29.00 16.75 14.81
C MET A 634 27.68 16.03 14.53
N ALA A 635 26.66 16.77 14.12
CA ALA A 635 25.36 16.23 13.79
C ALA A 635 24.63 17.07 12.76
N ILE A 636 23.77 16.42 11.96
CA ILE A 636 22.74 17.07 11.16
C ILE A 636 21.53 17.29 12.08
N GLU A 637 21.01 18.51 12.13
CA GLU A 637 19.81 18.86 12.91
C GLU A 637 18.62 19.08 11.99
N LEU A 638 17.58 18.24 12.13
CA LEU A 638 16.30 18.38 11.44
C LEU A 638 15.25 18.82 12.46
N LYS A 639 14.63 19.99 12.24
CA LYS A 639 13.63 20.55 13.14
C LYS A 639 12.26 20.63 12.49
N GLY A 640 11.23 20.33 13.27
CA GLY A 640 9.84 20.45 12.87
C GLY A 640 9.40 19.47 11.78
N ALA A 641 9.96 18.28 11.74
CA ALA A 641 9.64 17.27 10.73
C ALA A 641 8.17 16.85 10.80
N ARG A 642 7.42 17.07 9.68
CA ARG A 642 5.98 16.79 9.55
C ARG A 642 5.73 16.13 8.20
N MET A 643 5.50 14.86 8.20
CA MET A 643 5.10 14.12 7.02
C MET A 643 4.30 12.90 7.49
N ASN A 644 3.18 12.61 6.86
CA ASN A 644 2.28 11.53 7.27
C ASN A 644 1.90 11.69 8.76
N ASN A 645 2.30 10.74 9.61
CA ASN A 645 1.99 10.74 11.03
C ASN A 645 3.00 11.50 11.92
N LEU A 646 4.10 12.04 11.37
CA LEU A 646 5.09 12.78 12.16
C LEU A 646 4.51 14.05 12.78
N LYS A 647 4.76 14.27 14.08
CA LYS A 647 4.14 15.32 14.90
C LYS A 647 5.01 16.57 15.07
N GLY A 648 5.80 16.96 14.07
CA GLY A 648 6.69 18.13 14.15
C GLY A 648 7.91 17.87 15.02
N ILE A 649 8.52 16.72 14.86
CA ILE A 649 9.64 16.27 15.72
C ILE A 649 10.96 16.94 15.35
N ASN A 650 11.83 17.11 16.37
CA ASN A 650 13.19 17.58 16.22
C ASN A 650 14.13 16.41 16.44
N VAL A 651 15.04 16.16 15.50
CA VAL A 651 15.94 15.02 15.53
C VAL A 651 17.35 15.45 15.17
N ARG A 652 18.34 14.91 15.87
CA ARG A 652 19.77 15.07 15.59
C ARG A 652 20.32 13.75 15.06
N PHE A 653 21.02 13.81 13.94
CA PHE A 653 21.67 12.65 13.31
C PHE A 653 23.19 12.81 13.46
N PRO A 654 23.84 12.10 14.39
CA PRO A 654 25.27 12.12 14.57
C PRO A 654 26.04 11.71 13.32
N LEU A 655 27.18 12.35 13.09
CA LEU A 655 28.10 12.06 11.99
C LEU A 655 29.28 11.17 12.44
N ASN A 656 29.88 10.44 11.48
CA ASN A 656 31.03 9.54 11.65
C ASN A 656 30.81 8.40 12.65
N VAL A 657 29.56 8.00 12.85
CA VAL A 657 29.15 6.90 13.75
C VAL A 657 28.07 6.06 13.08
N LEU A 658 27.75 4.92 13.71
CA LEU A 658 26.60 4.09 13.34
C LEU A 658 25.37 4.59 14.10
N THR A 659 24.45 5.22 13.39
CA THR A 659 23.15 5.65 13.93
C THR A 659 22.05 4.73 13.45
N VAL A 660 21.19 4.24 14.34
CA VAL A 660 20.05 3.41 14.01
C VAL A 660 18.75 4.14 14.32
N VAL A 661 17.84 4.23 13.33
CA VAL A 661 16.47 4.70 13.51
C VAL A 661 15.56 3.50 13.64
N THR A 662 14.93 3.37 14.79
CA THR A 662 14.08 2.22 15.15
C THR A 662 12.70 2.66 15.63
N GLY A 663 11.87 1.71 16.02
CA GLY A 663 10.50 1.90 16.54
C GLY A 663 9.52 0.96 15.87
N VAL A 664 8.31 0.87 16.37
CA VAL A 664 7.27 -0.06 15.87
C VAL A 664 6.90 0.19 14.40
N SER A 665 6.27 -0.80 13.78
CA SER A 665 5.78 -0.67 12.40
C SER A 665 4.78 0.50 12.29
N GLY A 666 4.93 1.35 11.26
CA GLY A 666 4.07 2.53 11.09
C GLY A 666 4.38 3.72 12.03
N SER A 667 5.48 3.71 12.81
CA SER A 667 5.86 4.82 13.72
C SER A 667 6.39 6.08 13.01
N GLY A 668 6.67 6.01 11.70
CA GLY A 668 7.11 7.17 10.90
C GLY A 668 8.59 7.17 10.51
N LYS A 669 9.34 6.07 10.71
CA LYS A 669 10.78 5.95 10.37
C LYS A 669 11.10 6.31 8.92
N SER A 670 10.42 5.66 7.97
CA SER A 670 10.62 5.91 6.53
C SER A 670 10.18 7.32 6.14
N SER A 671 9.14 7.87 6.77
CA SER A 671 8.73 9.27 6.56
C SER A 671 9.82 10.25 7.00
N LEU A 672 10.46 10.00 8.15
CA LEU A 672 11.53 10.85 8.67
C LEU A 672 12.79 10.78 7.79
N VAL A 673 13.25 9.57 7.47
CA VAL A 673 14.56 9.37 6.83
C VAL A 673 14.44 9.47 5.31
N LYS A 674 13.59 8.63 4.67
CA LYS A 674 13.43 8.56 3.22
C LYS A 674 12.58 9.71 2.67
N GLY A 675 11.54 10.13 3.43
CA GLY A 675 10.62 11.16 3.00
C GLY A 675 11.11 12.59 3.24
N ILE A 676 11.91 12.84 4.27
CA ILE A 676 12.37 14.19 4.63
C ILE A 676 13.89 14.33 4.57
N LEU A 677 14.64 13.59 5.41
CA LEU A 677 16.09 13.80 5.55
C LEU A 677 16.84 13.59 4.24
N TYR A 678 16.63 12.46 3.57
CA TYR A 678 17.34 12.10 2.33
C TYR A 678 17.14 13.13 1.20
N PRO A 679 15.90 13.45 0.77
CA PRO A 679 15.68 14.43 -0.28
C PRO A 679 16.07 15.85 0.14
N ALA A 680 15.95 16.24 1.42
CA ALA A 680 16.38 17.53 1.92
C ALA A 680 17.90 17.68 1.86
N MET A 681 18.65 16.64 2.24
CA MET A 681 20.12 16.63 2.14
C MET A 681 20.58 16.69 0.69
N LYS A 682 20.01 15.89 -0.22
CA LYS A 682 20.35 15.92 -1.65
C LYS A 682 20.18 17.31 -2.26
N ARG A 683 19.07 17.98 -1.96
CA ARG A 683 18.84 19.35 -2.44
C ARG A 683 19.83 20.36 -1.89
N ARG A 684 20.25 20.20 -0.63
CA ARG A 684 21.30 21.05 -0.05
C ARG A 684 22.67 20.85 -0.68
N LEU A 685 22.89 19.69 -1.31
CA LEU A 685 24.10 19.35 -2.05
C LEU A 685 23.97 19.61 -3.56
N ASP A 686 22.93 20.34 -3.99
CA ASP A 686 22.62 20.65 -5.39
C ASP A 686 22.40 19.41 -6.28
N GLU A 687 22.03 18.27 -5.68
CA GLU A 687 21.68 17.06 -6.40
C GLU A 687 20.17 16.99 -6.72
N VAL A 688 19.84 16.31 -7.83
CA VAL A 688 18.45 16.07 -8.21
C VAL A 688 17.81 15.10 -7.21
N ALA A 689 16.73 15.55 -6.57
CA ALA A 689 16.00 14.75 -5.58
C ALA A 689 14.50 15.01 -5.62
N ASP A 690 13.75 14.04 -5.11
CA ASP A 690 12.33 14.20 -4.85
C ASP A 690 12.05 15.39 -3.91
N VAL A 691 10.78 15.79 -3.87
CA VAL A 691 10.34 16.83 -2.93
C VAL A 691 10.38 16.29 -1.50
N PRO A 692 11.13 16.93 -0.58
CA PRO A 692 11.11 16.52 0.82
C PRO A 692 9.72 16.76 1.44
N GLY A 693 9.35 15.94 2.42
CA GLY A 693 8.22 16.22 3.30
C GLY A 693 8.45 17.49 4.11
N GLU A 694 7.42 17.99 4.78
CA GLU A 694 7.44 19.26 5.53
C GLU A 694 8.43 19.22 6.71
N TYR A 695 9.26 20.24 6.83
CA TYR A 695 10.16 20.46 7.95
C TYR A 695 10.43 21.98 8.13
N SER A 696 10.74 22.41 9.35
CA SER A 696 10.96 23.83 9.63
C SER A 696 12.39 24.27 9.25
N SER A 697 13.41 23.49 9.56
CA SER A 697 14.80 23.79 9.20
C SER A 697 15.70 22.55 9.20
N LEU A 698 16.70 22.58 8.33
CA LEU A 698 17.81 21.65 8.30
C LEU A 698 19.10 22.42 8.60
N GLY A 699 19.72 22.10 9.74
CA GLY A 699 20.90 22.79 10.26
C GLY A 699 21.99 21.82 10.73
N GLY A 700 22.89 22.33 11.59
CA GLY A 700 24.03 21.57 12.11
C GLY A 700 25.17 21.45 11.10
N ASP A 701 25.95 20.38 11.21
CA ASP A 701 27.20 20.18 10.48
C ASP A 701 27.04 19.52 9.10
N TRP A 702 25.88 19.67 8.44
CA TRP A 702 25.55 19.03 7.16
C TRP A 702 26.57 19.35 6.04
N LYS A 703 27.27 20.48 6.11
CA LYS A 703 28.29 20.90 5.13
C LYS A 703 29.53 19.97 5.09
N GLN A 704 29.73 19.16 6.13
CA GLN A 704 30.80 18.15 6.16
C GLN A 704 30.48 17.00 5.17
N ILE A 705 29.20 16.74 4.93
CA ILE A 705 28.77 15.71 3.98
C ILE A 705 28.82 16.26 2.56
N LYS A 706 29.44 15.51 1.65
CA LYS A 706 29.56 15.84 0.22
C LYS A 706 28.60 15.04 -0.64
N HIS A 707 28.28 13.81 -0.23
CA HIS A 707 27.35 12.92 -0.93
C HIS A 707 26.40 12.26 0.04
N VAL A 708 25.19 11.96 -0.44
CA VAL A 708 24.19 11.18 0.32
C VAL A 708 23.70 10.04 -0.56
N GLU A 709 23.90 8.82 -0.08
CA GLU A 709 23.49 7.62 -0.80
C GLU A 709 22.43 6.85 -0.03
N PHE A 710 21.34 6.52 -0.72
CA PHE A 710 20.24 5.71 -0.17
C PHE A 710 20.31 4.29 -0.74
N VAL A 711 20.57 3.33 0.13
CA VAL A 711 20.73 1.91 -0.21
C VAL A 711 19.46 1.17 0.22
N ASP A 712 18.57 0.94 -0.74
CA ASP A 712 17.33 0.20 -0.57
C ASP A 712 17.40 -1.21 -1.18
N GLN A 713 16.34 -1.99 -0.99
CA GLN A 713 16.19 -3.35 -1.49
C GLN A 713 15.82 -3.43 -2.98
N ASN A 714 15.62 -2.29 -3.66
CA ASN A 714 15.30 -2.28 -5.08
C ASN A 714 16.42 -2.91 -5.92
N PRO A 715 16.10 -3.59 -7.03
CA PRO A 715 17.08 -4.15 -7.94
C PRO A 715 18.11 -3.11 -8.39
N ILE A 716 19.37 -3.55 -8.57
CA ILE A 716 20.50 -2.71 -9.02
C ILE A 716 20.32 -2.15 -10.45
N GLY A 717 19.23 -2.47 -11.12
CA GLY A 717 18.84 -1.92 -12.42
C GLY A 717 17.48 -2.46 -12.86
N LYS A 718 16.79 -1.69 -13.70
CA LYS A 718 15.44 -2.03 -14.22
C LYS A 718 15.48 -3.00 -15.42
N SER A 719 16.67 -3.23 -16.01
CA SER A 719 16.83 -4.07 -17.18
C SER A 719 17.13 -5.52 -16.78
N THR A 720 16.56 -6.49 -17.50
CA THR A 720 16.91 -7.93 -17.40
C THR A 720 18.38 -8.23 -17.66
N ARG A 721 19.15 -7.24 -18.14
CA ARG A 721 20.59 -7.32 -18.41
C ARG A 721 21.46 -6.77 -17.28
N SER A 722 20.86 -6.15 -16.26
CA SER A 722 21.59 -5.67 -15.09
C SER A 722 22.10 -6.86 -14.26
N ASN A 723 23.38 -6.84 -13.88
CA ASN A 723 24.03 -7.92 -13.13
C ASN A 723 25.14 -7.37 -12.20
N PRO A 724 25.59 -8.15 -11.20
CA PRO A 724 26.59 -7.72 -10.23
C PRO A 724 27.91 -7.26 -10.86
N ALA A 725 28.44 -8.01 -11.84
CA ALA A 725 29.71 -7.68 -12.48
C ALA A 725 29.71 -6.33 -13.19
N THR A 726 28.57 -5.97 -13.82
CA THR A 726 28.40 -4.67 -14.48
C THR A 726 28.28 -3.55 -13.44
N TYR A 727 27.55 -3.80 -12.36
CA TYR A 727 27.32 -2.80 -11.33
C TYR A 727 28.62 -2.39 -10.61
N VAL A 728 29.46 -3.37 -10.21
CA VAL A 728 30.76 -3.08 -9.60
C VAL A 728 31.84 -2.70 -10.62
N LYS A 729 31.47 -2.50 -11.90
CA LYS A 729 32.38 -2.13 -13.02
C LYS A 729 33.52 -3.13 -13.28
N ALA A 730 33.42 -4.36 -12.81
CA ALA A 730 34.36 -5.44 -13.10
C ALA A 730 34.22 -5.91 -14.57
N TYR A 731 33.01 -5.83 -15.11
CA TYR A 731 32.73 -6.27 -16.47
C TYR A 731 33.45 -5.45 -17.54
N ASP A 732 33.74 -4.18 -17.29
CA ASP A 732 34.48 -3.32 -18.20
C ASP A 732 35.90 -3.83 -18.40
N GLU A 733 36.56 -4.29 -17.33
CA GLU A 733 37.89 -4.87 -17.39
C GLU A 733 37.88 -6.27 -18.04
N ILE A 734 36.81 -7.05 -17.79
CA ILE A 734 36.62 -8.35 -18.43
C ILE A 734 36.47 -8.16 -19.96
N ARG A 735 35.68 -7.22 -20.42
CA ARG A 735 35.51 -6.95 -21.88
C ARG A 735 36.81 -6.54 -22.54
N LYS A 736 37.60 -5.69 -21.89
CA LYS A 736 38.96 -5.33 -22.39
C LYS A 736 39.85 -6.53 -22.49
N LEU A 737 39.86 -7.41 -21.48
CA LEU A 737 40.64 -8.64 -21.46
C LEU A 737 40.31 -9.56 -22.63
N PHE A 738 39.04 -9.75 -22.95
CA PHE A 738 38.61 -10.56 -24.09
C PHE A 738 38.92 -9.92 -25.43
N ALA A 739 38.78 -8.61 -25.57
CA ALA A 739 39.16 -7.88 -26.78
C ALA A 739 40.68 -7.93 -27.05
N ASP A 740 41.49 -8.10 -26.00
CA ASP A 740 42.94 -8.23 -26.12
C ASP A 740 43.42 -9.62 -26.56
N GLN A 741 42.55 -10.64 -26.64
CA GLN A 741 42.90 -11.97 -27.06
C GLN A 741 43.29 -11.99 -28.55
N PRO A 742 44.22 -12.91 -28.96
CA PRO A 742 44.71 -12.98 -30.34
C PRO A 742 43.59 -13.14 -31.38
N LEU A 743 42.62 -14.03 -31.12
CA LEU A 743 41.49 -14.28 -32.02
C LEU A 743 40.61 -13.04 -32.15
N ALA A 744 40.29 -12.31 -31.03
CA ALA A 744 39.52 -11.08 -31.05
C ALA A 744 40.19 -9.99 -31.89
N LYS A 745 41.52 -9.83 -31.76
CA LYS A 745 42.30 -8.87 -32.54
C LYS A 745 42.30 -9.25 -34.03
N GLN A 746 42.42 -10.52 -34.36
CA GLN A 746 42.38 -11.00 -35.73
C GLN A 746 41.02 -10.76 -36.38
N MET A 747 39.93 -10.93 -35.63
CA MET A 747 38.56 -10.71 -36.08
C MET A 747 38.10 -9.22 -35.99
N GLY A 748 38.95 -8.35 -35.47
CA GLY A 748 38.61 -6.94 -35.28
C GLY A 748 37.58 -6.64 -34.20
N PHE A 749 37.43 -7.55 -33.20
CA PHE A 749 36.47 -7.36 -32.13
C PHE A 749 36.98 -6.37 -31.07
N SER A 750 36.34 -5.22 -30.97
CA SER A 750 36.55 -4.25 -29.93
C SER A 750 35.84 -4.67 -28.62
N PRO A 751 36.12 -4.03 -27.46
CA PRO A 751 35.42 -4.34 -26.21
C PRO A 751 33.87 -4.23 -26.29
N GLN A 752 33.36 -3.52 -27.29
CA GLN A 752 31.91 -3.35 -27.52
C GLN A 752 31.26 -4.66 -27.98
N PHE A 753 31.95 -5.52 -28.74
CA PHE A 753 31.43 -6.80 -29.20
C PHE A 753 31.19 -7.78 -28.03
N PHE A 754 31.92 -7.62 -26.93
CA PHE A 754 31.75 -8.39 -25.71
C PHE A 754 30.72 -7.78 -24.75
N SER A 755 29.86 -6.84 -25.23
CA SER A 755 28.78 -6.24 -24.45
C SER A 755 27.44 -6.88 -24.85
N PHE A 756 26.67 -7.34 -23.86
CA PHE A 756 25.29 -7.79 -24.06
C PHE A 756 24.27 -6.62 -24.11
N ASN A 757 24.71 -5.37 -23.94
CA ASN A 757 23.87 -4.18 -23.99
C ASN A 757 23.86 -3.47 -25.36
N ILE A 758 24.89 -3.67 -26.18
CA ILE A 758 25.11 -2.97 -27.45
C ILE A 758 25.05 -3.99 -28.60
N ASP A 759 24.55 -3.57 -29.76
CA ASP A 759 24.53 -4.40 -30.96
C ASP A 759 25.94 -4.68 -31.46
N GLY A 760 26.12 -5.84 -32.09
CA GLY A 760 27.38 -6.31 -32.63
C GLY A 760 27.64 -7.77 -32.26
N GLY A 761 27.98 -8.02 -30.99
CA GLY A 761 28.29 -9.37 -30.51
C GLY A 761 27.19 -10.10 -29.76
N ARG A 762 26.14 -9.41 -29.33
CA ARG A 762 25.00 -10.00 -28.59
C ARG A 762 24.08 -10.81 -29.51
N CYS A 763 23.40 -11.81 -28.93
CA CYS A 763 22.32 -12.52 -29.61
C CYS A 763 21.23 -11.52 -30.04
N GLU A 764 20.80 -11.59 -31.30
CA GLU A 764 19.82 -10.66 -31.87
C GLU A 764 18.40 -10.94 -31.37
N GLU A 765 18.06 -12.20 -31.14
CA GLU A 765 16.72 -12.62 -30.72
C GLU A 765 16.42 -12.16 -29.27
N CYS A 766 17.21 -12.59 -28.28
CA CYS A 766 17.03 -12.16 -26.89
C CYS A 766 17.67 -10.80 -26.57
N LYS A 767 18.32 -10.17 -27.55
CA LYS A 767 19.03 -8.88 -27.39
C LYS A 767 20.03 -8.87 -26.22
N GLY A 768 20.67 -10.01 -25.96
CA GLY A 768 21.64 -10.19 -24.90
C GLY A 768 21.07 -10.52 -23.50
N ALA A 769 19.78 -10.75 -23.38
CA ALA A 769 19.16 -11.14 -22.11
C ALA A 769 19.42 -12.62 -21.75
N GLY A 770 19.60 -13.47 -22.76
CA GLY A 770 19.71 -14.94 -22.60
C GLY A 770 18.33 -15.61 -22.44
N VAL A 771 17.31 -14.84 -22.16
CA VAL A 771 15.94 -15.32 -21.94
C VAL A 771 14.94 -14.45 -22.72
N ILE A 772 13.77 -15.01 -23.01
CA ILE A 772 12.63 -14.33 -23.61
C ILE A 772 11.53 -14.30 -22.55
N THR A 773 11.07 -13.12 -22.20
CA THR A 773 9.98 -12.94 -21.23
C THR A 773 8.67 -12.74 -21.99
N VAL A 774 7.70 -13.61 -21.73
CA VAL A 774 6.33 -13.50 -22.24
C VAL A 774 5.48 -12.90 -21.13
N GLU A 775 5.03 -11.65 -21.34
CA GLU A 775 4.17 -10.96 -20.38
C GLU A 775 2.76 -11.59 -20.39
N MET A 776 2.27 -12.00 -19.25
CA MET A 776 0.95 -12.60 -19.06
C MET A 776 0.04 -11.61 -18.34
N GLN A 777 -1.14 -11.31 -18.92
CA GLN A 777 -2.05 -10.29 -18.36
C GLN A 777 -2.62 -10.62 -16.96
N PHE A 778 -2.77 -11.91 -16.63
CA PHE A 778 -3.43 -12.37 -15.40
C PHE A 778 -2.60 -13.34 -14.56
N MET A 779 -1.37 -13.64 -14.95
CA MET A 779 -0.45 -14.58 -14.28
C MET A 779 0.95 -13.99 -14.24
N ALA A 780 1.85 -14.62 -13.48
CA ALA A 780 3.28 -14.27 -13.49
C ALA A 780 3.86 -14.42 -14.90
N ASP A 781 4.76 -13.50 -15.28
CA ASP A 781 5.42 -13.53 -16.58
C ASP A 781 6.17 -14.85 -16.78
N LEU A 782 6.06 -15.46 -17.95
CA LEU A 782 6.76 -16.68 -18.29
C LEU A 782 8.15 -16.32 -18.86
N VAL A 783 9.19 -16.82 -18.21
CA VAL A 783 10.57 -16.62 -18.63
C VAL A 783 11.07 -17.90 -19.29
N LEU A 784 11.34 -17.83 -20.60
CA LEU A 784 11.84 -18.95 -21.41
C LEU A 784 13.31 -18.73 -21.77
N GLU A 785 14.08 -19.80 -21.84
CA GLU A 785 15.44 -19.74 -22.38
C GLU A 785 15.39 -19.37 -23.88
N CYS A 786 16.29 -18.52 -24.33
CA CYS A 786 16.36 -18.14 -25.74
C CYS A 786 16.85 -19.33 -26.60
N GLU A 787 16.02 -19.76 -27.55
CA GLU A 787 16.32 -20.91 -28.42
C GLU A 787 17.52 -20.65 -29.33
N ALA A 788 17.76 -19.42 -29.78
CA ALA A 788 18.86 -19.08 -30.68
C ALA A 788 20.24 -19.10 -30.01
N CYS A 789 20.35 -18.69 -28.74
CA CYS A 789 21.64 -18.65 -28.05
C CYS A 789 21.75 -19.62 -26.87
N HIS A 790 20.71 -20.41 -26.59
CA HIS A 790 20.67 -21.36 -25.48
C HIS A 790 21.17 -20.72 -24.16
N GLY A 791 20.62 -19.59 -23.80
CA GLY A 791 21.00 -18.83 -22.59
C GLY A 791 22.36 -18.12 -22.63
N GLN A 792 23.17 -18.30 -23.68
CA GLN A 792 24.57 -17.82 -23.74
C GLN A 792 24.72 -16.34 -24.06
N ARG A 793 23.64 -15.62 -24.41
CA ARG A 793 23.57 -14.16 -24.59
C ARG A 793 24.31 -13.57 -25.79
N PHE A 794 25.32 -14.26 -26.34
CA PHE A 794 26.20 -13.79 -27.40
C PHE A 794 26.07 -14.64 -28.67
N LYS A 795 26.56 -14.10 -29.80
CA LYS A 795 26.74 -14.82 -31.04
C LYS A 795 27.89 -15.83 -30.91
N ARG A 796 27.83 -16.89 -31.72
CA ARG A 796 28.79 -17.98 -31.65
C ARG A 796 30.24 -17.51 -31.86
N GLU A 797 30.47 -16.59 -32.80
CA GLU A 797 31.80 -16.07 -33.12
C GLU A 797 32.45 -15.34 -31.92
N ILE A 798 31.62 -14.71 -31.04
CA ILE A 798 32.12 -14.08 -29.81
C ILE A 798 32.49 -15.12 -28.75
N LEU A 799 31.72 -16.22 -28.70
CA LEU A 799 31.96 -17.31 -27.75
C LEU A 799 33.21 -18.17 -28.13
N ASP A 800 33.64 -18.10 -29.38
CA ASP A 800 34.88 -18.77 -29.83
C ASP A 800 36.14 -18.08 -29.25
N VAL A 801 36.05 -16.80 -28.84
CA VAL A 801 37.15 -16.10 -28.16
C VAL A 801 37.28 -16.60 -26.73
N GLN A 802 38.44 -17.15 -26.40
CA GLN A 802 38.70 -17.74 -25.09
C GLN A 802 39.88 -17.05 -24.38
N PHE A 803 39.78 -16.97 -23.06
CA PHE A 803 40.89 -16.64 -22.16
C PHE A 803 41.14 -17.87 -21.25
N HIS A 804 42.30 -18.51 -21.36
CA HIS A 804 42.66 -19.72 -20.64
C HIS A 804 41.58 -20.84 -20.68
N GLY A 805 40.98 -21.08 -21.85
CA GLY A 805 39.99 -22.13 -22.09
C GLY A 805 38.56 -21.74 -21.61
N LYS A 806 38.31 -20.49 -21.22
CA LYS A 806 37.00 -19.98 -20.83
C LYS A 806 36.56 -18.88 -21.77
N ASN A 807 35.35 -18.96 -22.31
CA ASN A 807 34.74 -17.90 -23.08
C ASN A 807 34.05 -16.87 -22.14
N ILE A 808 33.53 -15.79 -22.71
CA ILE A 808 32.92 -14.73 -21.90
C ILE A 808 31.63 -15.17 -21.16
N ASN A 809 30.88 -16.11 -21.74
CA ASN A 809 29.70 -16.68 -21.08
C ASN A 809 30.08 -17.60 -19.92
N ASP A 810 31.16 -18.37 -20.06
CA ASP A 810 31.69 -19.19 -18.97
C ASP A 810 32.10 -18.34 -17.79
N VAL A 811 32.75 -17.18 -18.05
CA VAL A 811 33.14 -16.22 -17.01
C VAL A 811 31.91 -15.59 -16.34
N LEU A 812 30.87 -15.23 -17.09
CA LEU A 812 29.61 -14.69 -16.53
C LEU A 812 28.89 -15.74 -15.68
N ASN A 813 29.03 -17.00 -15.95
CA ASN A 813 28.45 -18.10 -15.19
C ASN A 813 29.28 -18.54 -13.97
N MET A 814 30.52 -18.03 -13.82
CA MET A 814 31.30 -18.23 -12.60
C MET A 814 30.65 -17.49 -11.42
N THR A 815 30.75 -18.09 -10.26
CA THR A 815 30.49 -17.39 -9.00
C THR A 815 31.57 -16.32 -8.77
N VAL A 816 31.27 -15.33 -7.93
CA VAL A 816 32.25 -14.29 -7.56
C VAL A 816 33.53 -14.90 -7.00
N SER A 817 33.44 -15.89 -6.10
CA SER A 817 34.62 -16.56 -5.51
C SER A 817 35.41 -17.34 -6.55
N GLU A 818 34.75 -18.08 -7.47
CA GLU A 818 35.43 -18.80 -8.58
C GLU A 818 36.12 -17.81 -9.53
N ALA A 819 35.48 -16.70 -9.84
CA ALA A 819 36.09 -15.67 -10.69
C ALA A 819 37.29 -15.00 -10.02
N ILE A 820 37.21 -14.69 -8.70
CA ILE A 820 38.36 -14.17 -7.94
C ILE A 820 39.52 -15.14 -7.97
N GLN A 821 39.27 -16.45 -7.75
CA GLN A 821 40.31 -17.47 -7.84
C GLN A 821 40.91 -17.54 -9.25
N PHE A 822 40.08 -17.65 -10.28
CA PHE A 822 40.48 -17.74 -11.68
C PHE A 822 41.33 -16.56 -12.12
N PHE A 823 40.89 -15.32 -11.82
CA PHE A 823 41.64 -14.12 -12.20
C PHE A 823 42.88 -13.87 -11.33
N THR A 824 42.95 -14.39 -10.09
CA THR A 824 44.13 -14.37 -9.24
C THR A 824 45.22 -15.29 -9.80
N GLU A 825 44.87 -16.53 -10.18
CA GLU A 825 45.78 -17.51 -10.82
C GLU A 825 46.37 -16.93 -12.10
N HIS A 826 45.61 -16.16 -12.88
CA HIS A 826 46.06 -15.54 -14.13
C HIS A 826 46.52 -14.07 -13.96
N LYS A 827 46.84 -13.64 -12.75
CA LYS A 827 47.43 -12.33 -12.38
C LYS A 827 46.66 -11.10 -12.89
N ARG A 828 45.31 -11.17 -12.91
CA ARG A 828 44.42 -10.07 -13.35
C ARG A 828 43.90 -9.24 -12.15
N ARG A 829 44.81 -8.59 -11.42
CA ARG A 829 44.55 -7.84 -10.18
C ARG A 829 43.45 -6.80 -10.32
N ALA A 830 43.33 -6.07 -11.46
CA ALA A 830 42.34 -5.07 -11.67
C ALA A 830 40.88 -5.62 -11.57
N ILE A 831 40.67 -6.85 -12.11
CA ILE A 831 39.36 -7.52 -12.02
C ILE A 831 39.15 -8.02 -10.58
N VAL A 832 40.16 -8.62 -9.96
CA VAL A 832 40.08 -9.15 -8.59
C VAL A 832 39.72 -8.03 -7.58
N ASN A 833 40.39 -6.87 -7.67
CA ASN A 833 40.11 -5.74 -6.77
C ASN A 833 38.66 -5.24 -6.86
N LYS A 834 38.02 -5.30 -8.03
CA LYS A 834 36.64 -4.92 -8.21
C LYS A 834 35.65 -5.99 -7.76
N LEU A 835 36.03 -7.27 -7.75
CA LEU A 835 35.18 -8.38 -7.31
C LEU A 835 35.31 -8.66 -5.80
N LYS A 836 36.47 -8.41 -5.20
CA LYS A 836 36.75 -8.72 -3.79
C LYS A 836 35.73 -8.12 -2.81
N PRO A 837 35.26 -6.86 -2.97
CA PRO A 837 34.22 -6.30 -2.12
C PRO A 837 32.91 -7.10 -2.11
N LEU A 838 32.54 -7.76 -3.23
CA LEU A 838 31.37 -8.63 -3.27
C LEU A 838 31.56 -9.86 -2.37
N GLU A 839 32.74 -10.42 -2.34
CA GLU A 839 33.07 -11.55 -1.45
C GLU A 839 33.10 -11.10 0.03
N ASP A 840 33.65 -9.93 0.30
CA ASP A 840 33.77 -9.36 1.66
C ASP A 840 32.40 -9.10 2.30
N VAL A 841 31.36 -8.74 1.50
CA VAL A 841 29.98 -8.59 1.98
C VAL A 841 29.19 -9.93 1.97
N GLY A 842 29.86 -11.06 1.71
CA GLY A 842 29.23 -12.39 1.75
C GLY A 842 28.49 -12.81 0.47
N LEU A 843 28.77 -12.18 -0.67
CA LEU A 843 28.15 -12.49 -1.97
C LEU A 843 29.07 -13.33 -2.88
N GLY A 844 30.02 -14.09 -2.31
CA GLY A 844 30.92 -14.97 -3.07
C GLY A 844 30.22 -16.02 -3.92
N TYR A 845 29.01 -16.41 -3.57
CA TYR A 845 28.22 -17.46 -4.22
C TYR A 845 27.40 -17.02 -5.44
N ILE A 846 27.11 -15.72 -5.60
CA ILE A 846 26.32 -15.24 -6.75
C ILE A 846 27.14 -15.33 -8.04
N LYS A 847 26.47 -15.60 -9.17
CA LYS A 847 27.11 -15.59 -10.48
C LYS A 847 27.36 -14.16 -10.96
N LEU A 848 28.50 -13.92 -11.62
CA LEU A 848 28.84 -12.60 -12.17
C LEU A 848 27.78 -12.04 -13.09
N GLY A 849 27.19 -12.88 -13.95
CA GLY A 849 26.15 -12.53 -14.91
C GLY A 849 24.72 -12.75 -14.41
N GLN A 850 24.50 -13.01 -13.12
CA GLN A 850 23.17 -13.23 -12.56
C GLN A 850 22.30 -11.98 -12.73
N ASN A 851 21.07 -12.16 -13.23
CA ASN A 851 20.14 -11.06 -13.43
C ASN A 851 19.75 -10.45 -12.08
N SER A 852 19.76 -9.13 -11.99
CA SER A 852 19.41 -8.40 -10.76
C SER A 852 17.97 -8.66 -10.28
N SER A 853 17.05 -9.00 -11.18
CA SER A 853 15.67 -9.35 -10.81
C SER A 853 15.54 -10.71 -10.12
N THR A 854 16.57 -11.57 -10.22
CA THR A 854 16.60 -12.88 -9.56
C THR A 854 17.34 -12.83 -8.20
N LEU A 855 17.95 -11.71 -7.88
CA LEU A 855 18.56 -11.46 -6.58
C LEU A 855 17.49 -11.08 -5.55
N SER A 856 17.64 -11.56 -4.32
CA SER A 856 16.82 -11.12 -3.20
C SER A 856 17.05 -9.64 -2.90
N GLY A 857 16.13 -9.01 -2.16
CA GLY A 857 16.26 -7.60 -1.74
C GLY A 857 17.58 -7.34 -0.98
N GLY A 858 17.92 -8.22 -0.04
CA GLY A 858 19.15 -8.13 0.72
C GLY A 858 20.42 -8.37 -0.12
N GLU A 859 20.38 -9.25 -1.12
CA GLU A 859 21.49 -9.45 -2.05
C GLU A 859 21.72 -8.20 -2.90
N ASN A 860 20.66 -7.59 -3.43
CA ASN A 860 20.74 -6.32 -4.17
C ASN A 860 21.35 -5.20 -3.33
N GLN A 861 20.97 -5.09 -2.08
CA GLN A 861 21.54 -4.13 -1.13
C GLN A 861 23.04 -4.36 -0.90
N ARG A 862 23.45 -5.61 -0.69
CA ARG A 862 24.85 -5.96 -0.48
C ARG A 862 25.70 -5.72 -1.73
N VAL A 863 25.16 -5.92 -2.95
CA VAL A 863 25.85 -5.53 -4.21
C VAL A 863 26.09 -4.02 -4.24
N LYS A 864 25.10 -3.20 -3.85
CA LYS A 864 25.25 -1.73 -3.74
C LYS A 864 26.34 -1.37 -2.71
N LEU A 865 26.30 -2.01 -1.54
CA LEU A 865 27.29 -1.81 -0.48
C LEU A 865 28.71 -2.18 -0.97
N ALA A 866 28.87 -3.33 -1.65
CA ALA A 866 30.16 -3.75 -2.22
C ALA A 866 30.72 -2.75 -3.22
N TYR A 867 29.88 -2.11 -4.04
CA TYR A 867 30.31 -1.05 -4.94
C TYR A 867 30.94 0.11 -4.20
N PHE A 868 30.32 0.59 -3.12
CA PHE A 868 30.85 1.68 -2.32
C PHE A 868 32.13 1.32 -1.56
N ILE A 869 32.21 0.11 -1.02
CA ILE A 869 33.44 -0.38 -0.36
C ILE A 869 34.62 -0.45 -1.35
N GLY A 870 34.34 -0.80 -2.62
CA GLY A 870 35.36 -0.96 -3.66
C GLY A 870 35.91 0.36 -4.24
N GLN A 871 35.37 1.51 -3.86
CA GLN A 871 35.89 2.81 -4.29
C GLN A 871 37.03 3.28 -3.38
N GLU A 872 38.19 3.56 -3.96
CA GLU A 872 39.43 3.91 -3.23
C GLU A 872 39.43 5.34 -2.66
N GLN A 873 38.73 6.28 -3.30
CA GLN A 873 38.62 7.67 -2.86
C GLN A 873 37.15 8.07 -2.86
N GLN A 874 36.59 8.25 -1.69
CA GLN A 874 35.27 8.84 -1.52
C GLN A 874 35.39 10.06 -0.59
N GLU A 875 34.74 11.16 -1.01
CA GLU A 875 34.47 12.28 -0.12
C GLU A 875 33.50 11.82 1.00
N GLN A 876 33.48 12.54 2.11
CA GLN A 876 32.60 12.21 3.24
C GLN A 876 31.16 12.05 2.80
N THR A 877 30.66 10.84 2.95
CA THR A 877 29.34 10.42 2.48
C THR A 877 28.44 10.00 3.65
N LEU A 878 27.17 10.39 3.62
CA LEU A 878 26.14 9.84 4.47
C LEU A 878 25.48 8.66 3.74
N PHE A 879 25.75 7.46 4.22
CA PHE A 879 25.06 6.26 3.75
C PHE A 879 23.80 6.00 4.58
N ILE A 880 22.68 5.86 3.90
CA ILE A 880 21.39 5.54 4.51
C ILE A 880 20.96 4.15 4.03
N PHE A 881 20.79 3.21 4.94
CA PHE A 881 20.36 1.85 4.67
C PHE A 881 18.95 1.63 5.19
N ASP A 882 18.10 1.04 4.35
CA ASP A 882 16.70 0.72 4.67
C ASP A 882 16.57 -0.79 4.90
N GLU A 883 16.44 -1.22 6.16
CA GLU A 883 16.31 -2.62 6.62
C GLU A 883 17.37 -3.56 6.00
N PRO A 884 18.67 -3.31 6.20
CA PRO A 884 19.73 -4.09 5.54
C PRO A 884 19.89 -5.51 6.06
N THR A 885 19.26 -5.89 7.16
CA THR A 885 19.31 -7.27 7.69
C THR A 885 18.25 -8.19 7.10
N THR A 886 17.40 -7.68 6.22
CA THR A 886 16.35 -8.46 5.55
C THR A 886 16.93 -9.70 4.86
N GLY A 887 16.40 -10.88 5.21
CA GLY A 887 16.84 -12.16 4.64
C GLY A 887 18.25 -12.58 5.04
N LEU A 888 18.83 -11.99 6.09
CA LEU A 888 20.17 -12.32 6.57
C LEU A 888 20.15 -13.21 7.81
N HIS A 889 20.92 -14.28 7.76
CA HIS A 889 21.26 -15.07 8.93
C HIS A 889 22.23 -14.31 9.86
N PHE A 890 22.27 -14.63 11.14
CA PHE A 890 23.19 -14.02 12.15
C PHE A 890 24.63 -13.93 11.67
N HIS A 891 25.13 -14.96 10.99
CA HIS A 891 26.47 -15.00 10.42
C HIS A 891 26.68 -13.89 9.37
N ASP A 892 25.67 -13.63 8.52
CA ASP A 892 25.72 -12.58 7.50
C ASP A 892 25.62 -11.19 8.12
N ILE A 893 24.80 -11.00 9.18
CA ILE A 893 24.69 -9.76 9.95
C ILE A 893 26.05 -9.37 10.54
N LYS A 894 26.81 -10.33 11.07
CA LYS A 894 28.15 -10.08 11.58
C LYS A 894 29.11 -9.55 10.50
N ARG A 895 28.99 -10.09 9.25
CA ARG A 895 29.77 -9.57 8.10
C ARG A 895 29.33 -8.17 7.69
N LEU A 896 28.02 -7.90 7.68
CA LEU A 896 27.44 -6.58 7.38
C LEU A 896 27.93 -5.52 8.36
N LEU A 897 27.90 -5.80 9.65
CA LEU A 897 28.41 -4.90 10.69
C LEU A 897 29.90 -4.58 10.53
N LYS A 898 30.75 -5.58 10.15
CA LYS A 898 32.15 -5.32 9.81
C LYS A 898 32.30 -4.38 8.63
N ALA A 899 31.44 -4.51 7.60
CA ALA A 899 31.45 -3.61 6.44
C ALA A 899 31.06 -2.16 6.85
N PHE A 900 30.08 -1.99 7.72
CA PHE A 900 29.72 -0.68 8.27
C PHE A 900 30.86 -0.05 9.05
N HIS A 901 31.53 -0.81 9.91
CA HIS A 901 32.68 -0.32 10.65
C HIS A 901 33.82 0.13 9.74
N ALA A 902 34.11 -0.63 8.67
CA ALA A 902 35.13 -0.27 7.70
C ALA A 902 34.81 1.05 6.96
N LEU A 903 33.53 1.33 6.67
CA LEU A 903 33.13 2.61 6.09
C LEU A 903 33.25 3.78 7.09
N ILE A 904 32.88 3.57 8.35
CA ILE A 904 33.01 4.59 9.41
C ILE A 904 34.49 4.93 9.65
N GLU A 905 35.40 3.95 9.68
CA GLU A 905 36.83 4.15 9.79
C GLU A 905 37.43 4.96 8.64
N ARG A 906 36.79 4.97 7.47
CA ARG A 906 37.15 5.82 6.33
C ARG A 906 36.55 7.23 6.43
N GLY A 907 35.83 7.58 7.51
CA GLY A 907 35.28 8.92 7.77
C GLY A 907 33.84 9.10 7.19
N HIS A 908 33.15 8.02 6.86
CA HIS A 908 31.76 8.09 6.42
C HIS A 908 30.79 8.01 7.61
N SER A 909 29.57 8.50 7.42
CA SER A 909 28.48 8.42 8.39
C SER A 909 27.46 7.35 7.94
N ILE A 910 26.99 6.52 8.86
CA ILE A 910 26.04 5.44 8.56
C ILE A 910 24.78 5.65 9.36
N LEU A 911 23.66 5.74 8.64
CA LEU A 911 22.30 5.80 9.17
C LEU A 911 21.54 4.57 8.71
N VAL A 912 21.01 3.79 9.64
CA VAL A 912 20.28 2.54 9.34
C VAL A 912 18.87 2.63 9.88
N ILE A 913 17.87 2.33 9.06
CA ILE A 913 16.50 2.07 9.53
C ILE A 913 16.44 0.58 9.83
N GLU A 914 16.21 0.20 11.09
CA GLU A 914 16.32 -1.20 11.51
C GLU A 914 15.41 -1.57 12.69
N HIS A 915 15.06 -2.88 12.72
CA HIS A 915 14.32 -3.52 13.80
C HIS A 915 15.10 -4.64 14.47
N ASN A 916 16.16 -5.14 13.82
CA ASN A 916 16.97 -6.23 14.33
C ASN A 916 17.73 -5.80 15.60
N LEU A 917 17.48 -6.50 16.70
CA LEU A 917 18.05 -6.17 18.02
C LEU A 917 19.57 -6.26 18.04
N ASP A 918 20.19 -7.15 17.28
CA ASP A 918 21.65 -7.30 17.25
C ASP A 918 22.33 -6.10 16.57
N VAL A 919 21.71 -5.53 15.53
CA VAL A 919 22.19 -4.29 14.91
C VAL A 919 21.98 -3.11 15.84
N ILE A 920 20.82 -3.01 16.49
CA ILE A 920 20.51 -1.94 17.46
C ILE A 920 21.50 -1.98 18.63
N LYS A 921 21.83 -3.16 19.17
CA LYS A 921 22.86 -3.33 20.23
C LYS A 921 24.25 -2.87 19.81
N CYS A 922 24.57 -2.99 18.52
CA CYS A 922 25.87 -2.60 17.99
C CYS A 922 25.96 -1.12 17.57
N ALA A 923 24.85 -0.36 17.61
CA ALA A 923 24.81 1.04 17.23
C ALA A 923 25.56 1.95 18.24
N ASP A 924 26.14 3.05 17.76
CA ASP A 924 26.69 4.09 18.61
C ASP A 924 25.59 5.04 19.11
N HIS A 925 24.56 5.26 18.29
CA HIS A 925 23.41 6.10 18.61
C HIS A 925 22.12 5.50 18.06
N VAL A 926 21.04 5.57 18.83
CA VAL A 926 19.72 5.04 18.47
C VAL A 926 18.70 6.17 18.56
N ILE A 927 17.83 6.26 17.56
CA ILE A 927 16.69 7.18 17.50
C ILE A 927 15.43 6.31 17.47
N ASP A 928 14.69 6.29 18.56
CA ASP A 928 13.47 5.47 18.69
C ASP A 928 12.22 6.30 18.49
N LEU A 929 11.40 5.91 17.49
CA LEU A 929 10.14 6.56 17.13
C LEU A 929 8.94 5.74 17.60
N GLY A 930 7.97 6.43 18.15
CA GLY A 930 6.77 5.76 18.67
C GLY A 930 5.73 6.73 19.22
N PRO A 931 5.03 6.35 20.30
CA PRO A 931 5.07 5.05 21.01
C PRO A 931 4.39 3.91 20.26
N ASP A 932 3.54 4.20 19.27
CA ASP A 932 2.77 3.21 18.49
C ASP A 932 2.82 3.53 16.99
N GLY A 933 2.12 2.77 16.15
CA GLY A 933 1.96 3.02 14.72
C GLY A 933 0.81 3.98 14.41
N GLY A 934 0.79 4.53 13.18
CA GLY A 934 -0.28 5.40 12.69
C GLY A 934 -0.37 6.71 13.47
N ASP A 935 -1.61 7.19 13.71
CA ASP A 935 -1.85 8.49 14.34
C ASP A 935 -1.37 8.58 15.80
N LYS A 936 -1.22 7.46 16.49
CA LYS A 936 -0.66 7.40 17.85
C LYS A 936 0.85 7.44 17.87
N GLY A 937 1.50 7.25 16.71
CA GLY A 937 2.95 7.32 16.52
C GLY A 937 3.46 8.71 16.16
N GLY A 938 4.59 8.74 15.46
CA GLY A 938 5.15 9.95 14.87
C GLY A 938 5.83 10.89 15.87
N ARG A 939 6.18 10.40 17.07
CA ARG A 939 6.91 11.15 18.10
C ARG A 939 8.29 10.55 18.30
N LEU A 940 9.25 11.38 18.70
CA LEU A 940 10.55 10.92 19.19
C LEU A 940 10.36 10.45 20.64
N VAL A 941 10.54 9.15 20.88
CA VAL A 941 10.45 8.57 22.23
C VAL A 941 11.74 8.83 23.00
N ILE A 942 12.87 8.45 22.40
CA ILE A 942 14.22 8.68 22.95
C ILE A 942 15.25 8.72 21.82
N ALA A 943 16.32 9.48 22.03
CA ALA A 943 17.53 9.44 21.22
C ALA A 943 18.73 9.37 22.16
N GLY A 944 19.57 8.33 22.01
CA GLY A 944 20.70 8.08 22.91
C GLY A 944 21.44 6.80 22.55
N THR A 945 22.28 6.31 23.45
CA THR A 945 22.96 5.03 23.31
C THR A 945 21.97 3.86 23.48
N PRO A 946 22.27 2.65 22.96
CA PRO A 946 21.40 1.48 23.18
C PRO A 946 21.11 1.20 24.66
N GLU A 947 22.05 1.50 25.56
CA GLU A 947 21.89 1.34 26.99
C GLU A 947 20.87 2.35 27.57
N GLU A 948 20.92 3.61 27.10
CA GLU A 948 19.95 4.64 27.49
C GLU A 948 18.55 4.28 27.00
N VAL A 949 18.44 3.78 25.76
CA VAL A 949 17.17 3.30 25.19
C VAL A 949 16.63 2.09 25.98
N ALA A 950 17.49 1.14 26.33
CA ALA A 950 17.09 -0.01 27.16
C ALA A 950 16.56 0.43 28.53
N ASN A 951 17.07 1.52 29.13
CA ASN A 951 16.61 2.05 30.40
C ASN A 951 15.33 2.88 30.31
N CYS A 952 14.92 3.32 29.12
CA CYS A 952 13.69 4.08 28.91
C CYS A 952 12.45 3.19 29.03
N LYS A 953 11.57 3.52 29.97
CA LYS A 953 10.33 2.75 30.22
C LYS A 953 9.30 2.91 29.10
N GLU A 954 9.29 4.06 28.42
CA GLU A 954 8.35 4.38 27.36
C GLU A 954 8.74 3.75 26.01
N SER A 955 10.02 3.37 25.85
CA SER A 955 10.53 2.73 24.67
C SER A 955 10.14 1.24 24.62
N LEU A 956 9.35 0.87 23.61
CA LEU A 956 9.05 -0.53 23.33
C LEU A 956 10.30 -1.28 22.87
N THR A 957 11.10 -0.67 22.00
CA THR A 957 12.41 -1.21 21.59
C THR A 957 13.30 -1.47 22.81
N GLY A 958 13.33 -0.52 23.76
CA GLY A 958 14.08 -0.67 25.01
C GLY A 958 13.63 -1.85 25.87
N GLN A 959 12.33 -2.17 25.89
CA GLN A 959 11.82 -3.34 26.61
C GLN A 959 12.38 -4.66 26.04
N TYR A 960 12.46 -4.78 24.70
CA TYR A 960 13.01 -5.97 24.04
C TYR A 960 14.56 -6.03 24.17
N LEU A 961 15.25 -4.89 24.10
CA LEU A 961 16.70 -4.85 24.37
C LEU A 961 17.05 -5.39 25.76
N ARG A 962 16.25 -5.08 26.79
CA ARG A 962 16.44 -5.64 28.13
C ARG A 962 16.21 -7.14 28.19
N ARG A 963 15.18 -7.69 27.51
CA ARG A 963 14.94 -9.15 27.46
C ARG A 963 16.07 -9.92 26.79
N GLY A 964 16.71 -9.32 25.79
CA GLY A 964 17.82 -9.90 25.03
C GLY A 964 19.22 -9.68 25.63
N SER A 965 19.33 -9.47 26.96
CA SER A 965 20.58 -9.29 27.74
C SER A 965 21.51 -8.14 27.30
N LEU A 966 21.01 -6.90 27.40
CA LEU A 966 21.84 -5.75 27.80
C LEU A 966 21.78 -5.59 29.34
N SER A 967 21.74 -6.72 30.08
CA SER A 967 21.85 -6.74 31.56
C SER A 967 23.28 -7.10 31.96
#